data_a4e77ace6fa3fef2109163bdcad59f95
#
_entry.id   a4e77ace6fa3fef2109163bdcad59f95
#
_cell.length_a   1.000
_cell.length_b   1.000
_cell.length_c   1.000
_cell.angle_alpha   90.00
_cell.angle_beta   90.00
_cell.angle_gamma   90.00
#
_symmetry.space_group_name_H-M   'P 1'
#
loop_
_entity.id
_entity.type
_entity.pdbx_description
1 polymer ?
#
loop_
_entity_poly.entity_id
_entity_poly.type
_entity_poly.pdbx_seq_one_letter_code
_entity_poly.pdbx_strand_id
1 'polypeptide(L)'
;MNRFTRVGVLVAASMLVAACAANEASEESAESSQEISTATTLDEAALIESLAAPIVYSDFGSRVIYFVMTDRYANGDPANDSGFLTGPRSVTGFDPTDIGFFHGGDLKGLTGGCTDPERGLQRLADLGFTGIWITPLVVQRTVQGDSAAYHGYWGVDFTTIDPRFGTEDELKTFVDCAHSLGMKVYLDVVVNHTGDVVRLVGSGFVEEPAPPYEAFVLDAEKDLKKPAWMNDVANYHNRGDINWGGCSTACIEQGDFSGLDDLYTEKPEVVDGLAEVFGSWITRFKFDGFRIDTARHVDKDFYNRWIPQILAAAKSAGIDDFEIFGETWITEPIEQSKYQRVWGLPNQLDFPLFDVIARYAGGTQGAGGVMLRLEDDDYSRMADGRAPTPGTFIGNHDTGRTAMMIKAQSGAEGDELLARVNLGHSLLYLLRGAPVIYYGDEFGMIGIGGDKEARHDLFATQVSAWQTQERVGSAPIGARSSFDVKNHPVGQHLRELAALRKQWSVLWRGATLPRDRNDGAMAISRFDMADQREYVTIFNNSTESRLLEFATSTPSATFTAVWGGVESTNSDADGFVSVEVPPLSAAILRAEAKFPLAKKPPVVSAAPDDFSELWLLSAETSESPQEVSFLIDDGTGWRRVAVDDSFPYRAFVDPDALPTGSTSRIVAVSRFADGTLVPSGIATFTNTK
;
A
#
# COMPACT_ATOMS: atom_id res chain seq x y z
N MET A 1 -21.80 7.73 9.37
CA MET A 1 -23.12 7.16 9.00
C MET A 1 -23.74 8.03 7.93
N ASN A 2 -23.95 7.54 6.76
CA ASN A 2 -24.46 8.12 5.51
C ASN A 2 -23.40 8.43 4.45
N ARG A 3 -22.83 7.39 3.85
CA ARG A 3 -22.19 7.43 2.52
C ARG A 3 -22.47 6.14 1.73
N PHE A 4 -23.68 5.65 1.78
CA PHE A 4 -24.13 4.50 0.98
C PHE A 4 -25.05 4.92 -0.16
N THR A 5 -24.62 5.88 -1.00
CA THR A 5 -25.33 6.18 -2.23
C THR A 5 -24.38 6.70 -3.32
N ARG A 6 -23.29 5.96 -3.57
CA ARG A 6 -22.60 6.03 -4.86
C ARG A 6 -23.16 4.88 -5.73
N VAL A 7 -24.43 4.92 -6.06
CA VAL A 7 -25.01 4.01 -7.04
C VAL A 7 -25.16 4.76 -8.35
N GLY A 8 -24.32 4.38 -9.29
CA GLY A 8 -24.63 4.30 -10.70
C GLY A 8 -25.16 5.54 -11.40
N VAL A 9 -24.26 6.40 -11.91
CA VAL A 9 -24.54 7.08 -13.17
C VAL A 9 -23.61 6.49 -14.21
N LEU A 10 -24.03 5.40 -14.81
CA LEU A 10 -23.52 4.94 -16.11
C LEU A 10 -24.14 5.83 -17.16
N VAL A 11 -23.31 6.58 -17.88
CA VAL A 11 -23.71 7.19 -19.14
C VAL A 11 -23.84 6.09 -20.17
N ALA A 12 -25.08 5.64 -20.39
CA ALA A 12 -25.41 4.83 -21.56
C ALA A 12 -25.47 5.77 -22.77
N ALA A 13 -24.50 5.67 -23.66
CA ALA A 13 -24.59 6.25 -25.00
C ALA A 13 -25.62 5.48 -25.80
N SER A 14 -26.83 6.03 -25.95
CA SER A 14 -27.82 5.55 -26.92
C SER A 14 -27.94 6.60 -28.01
N MET A 15 -27.49 6.26 -29.20
CA MET A 15 -27.87 6.96 -30.44
C MET A 15 -29.38 6.83 -30.64
N LEU A 16 -30.07 7.96 -30.92
CA LEU A 16 -31.28 7.95 -31.71
C LEU A 16 -31.40 9.24 -32.50
N VAL A 17 -31.68 9.05 -33.79
CA VAL A 17 -31.77 10.00 -34.89
C VAL A 17 -33.08 10.81 -34.84
N ALA A 18 -32.92 12.09 -35.07
CA ALA A 18 -33.78 13.10 -35.70
C ALA A 18 -35.31 12.96 -35.79
N ALA A 19 -36.03 13.99 -35.40
CA ALA A 19 -36.92 14.75 -36.34
C ALA A 19 -37.49 16.02 -35.69
N CYS A 20 -37.58 17.06 -36.54
CA CYS A 20 -38.01 18.44 -36.33
C CYS A 20 -39.38 18.63 -35.65
N ALA A 21 -39.51 19.69 -34.85
CA ALA A 21 -40.42 20.81 -35.12
C ALA A 21 -40.28 21.95 -34.09
N ALA A 22 -40.36 23.15 -34.57
CA ALA A 22 -40.20 24.43 -33.89
C ALA A 22 -41.37 24.76 -32.93
N ASN A 23 -41.13 25.48 -31.83
CA ASN A 23 -41.47 26.89 -31.66
C ASN A 23 -41.22 27.44 -30.24
N GLU A 24 -40.67 28.67 -30.25
CA GLU A 24 -40.85 29.83 -29.36
C GLU A 24 -40.35 29.77 -27.88
N ALA A 25 -39.25 30.48 -27.72
CA ALA A 25 -38.94 31.59 -26.80
C ALA A 25 -39.24 31.48 -25.29
N SER A 26 -38.15 31.41 -24.52
CA SER A 26 -37.92 32.36 -23.43
C SER A 26 -36.41 32.47 -23.15
N GLU A 27 -35.91 33.68 -23.25
CA GLU A 27 -34.57 34.13 -22.92
C GLU A 27 -34.33 33.93 -21.40
N GLU A 28 -33.16 33.32 -21.01
CA GLU A 28 -32.29 33.96 -20.01
C GLU A 28 -30.99 33.13 -19.87
N SER A 29 -29.91 33.88 -20.09
CA SER A 29 -28.52 33.67 -19.64
C SER A 29 -27.85 32.33 -19.94
N ALA A 30 -27.38 32.15 -21.15
CA ALA A 30 -26.20 31.37 -21.46
C ALA A 30 -24.98 32.30 -21.25
N GLU A 31 -24.25 32.13 -20.16
CA GLU A 31 -22.87 32.62 -20.05
C GLU A 31 -22.02 31.88 -21.08
N SER A 32 -21.66 32.54 -22.11
CA SER A 32 -20.77 32.06 -23.17
C SER A 32 -19.38 31.83 -22.60
N SER A 33 -18.93 30.58 -22.58
CA SER A 33 -17.52 30.28 -22.56
C SER A 33 -16.89 30.80 -23.84
N GLN A 34 -16.31 32.00 -23.81
CA GLN A 34 -15.46 32.49 -24.88
C GLN A 34 -14.20 31.63 -24.93
N GLU A 35 -14.08 30.82 -25.96
CA GLU A 35 -12.80 30.28 -26.42
C GLU A 35 -11.86 31.44 -26.79
N ILE A 36 -11.01 31.84 -25.86
CA ILE A 36 -9.86 32.67 -26.19
C ILE A 36 -8.75 31.71 -26.64
N SER A 37 -8.72 31.40 -27.93
CA SER A 37 -7.57 30.78 -28.58
C SER A 37 -6.41 31.78 -28.53
N THR A 38 -5.62 31.77 -27.48
CA THR A 38 -4.32 32.42 -27.43
C THR A 38 -3.36 31.56 -28.26
N ALA A 39 -2.94 32.02 -29.43
CA ALA A 39 -1.94 31.34 -30.24
C ALA A 39 -0.67 31.17 -29.41
N THR A 40 -0.31 29.91 -29.14
CA THR A 40 0.92 29.53 -28.44
C THR A 40 2.12 29.95 -29.25
N THR A 41 3.12 30.60 -28.63
CA THR A 41 4.39 30.91 -29.31
C THR A 41 5.19 29.61 -29.52
N LEU A 42 6.09 29.59 -30.51
CA LEU A 42 6.95 28.42 -30.77
C LEU A 42 7.77 28.06 -29.54
N ASP A 43 8.25 29.05 -28.79
CA ASP A 43 9.02 28.82 -27.54
C ASP A 43 8.16 28.26 -26.40
N GLU A 44 6.90 28.69 -26.31
CA GLU A 44 5.96 28.18 -25.31
C GLU A 44 5.52 26.73 -25.61
N ALA A 45 5.29 26.40 -26.89
CA ALA A 45 4.97 25.04 -27.32
C ALA A 45 6.13 24.08 -27.00
N ALA A 46 7.36 24.48 -27.29
CA ALA A 46 8.54 23.67 -26.95
C ALA A 46 8.72 23.48 -25.43
N LEU A 47 8.42 24.52 -24.64
CA LEU A 47 8.44 24.42 -23.17
C LEU A 47 7.37 23.43 -22.67
N ILE A 48 6.13 23.53 -23.15
CA ILE A 48 5.03 22.62 -22.80
C ILE A 48 5.41 21.17 -23.11
N GLU A 49 5.94 20.88 -24.30
CA GLU A 49 6.38 19.54 -24.68
C GLU A 49 7.54 19.05 -23.81
N SER A 50 8.47 19.94 -23.41
CA SER A 50 9.59 19.58 -22.54
C SER A 50 9.17 19.19 -21.11
N LEU A 51 8.03 19.70 -20.65
CA LEU A 51 7.44 19.39 -19.35
C LEU A 51 6.63 18.07 -19.36
N ALA A 52 6.23 17.59 -20.56
CA ALA A 52 5.58 16.30 -20.68
C ALA A 52 6.59 15.17 -20.40
N ALA A 53 6.29 14.33 -19.43
CA ALA A 53 7.14 13.21 -19.04
C ALA A 53 6.40 11.89 -19.13
N PRO A 54 7.09 10.75 -19.32
CA PRO A 54 6.48 9.44 -19.12
C PRO A 54 6.17 9.22 -17.64
N ILE A 55 5.25 8.30 -17.41
CA ILE A 55 5.05 7.73 -16.07
C ILE A 55 6.35 7.06 -15.58
N VAL A 56 6.61 7.22 -14.29
CA VAL A 56 7.74 6.58 -13.59
C VAL A 56 7.18 5.53 -12.64
N TYR A 57 7.34 4.27 -13.00
CA TYR A 57 6.98 3.17 -12.10
C TYR A 57 8.14 2.89 -11.14
N SER A 58 7.84 2.88 -9.85
CA SER A 58 8.80 2.51 -8.81
C SER A 58 9.10 1.01 -8.87
N ASP A 59 10.37 0.63 -8.71
CA ASP A 59 10.77 -0.77 -8.58
C ASP A 59 10.15 -1.46 -7.36
N PHE A 60 9.70 -0.70 -6.36
CA PHE A 60 8.91 -1.21 -5.25
C PHE A 60 7.70 -2.02 -5.73
N GLY A 61 7.03 -1.60 -6.81
CA GLY A 61 5.94 -2.35 -7.43
C GLY A 61 6.32 -3.76 -7.90
N SER A 62 7.57 -4.01 -8.22
CA SER A 62 8.06 -5.35 -8.61
C SER A 62 8.21 -6.30 -7.43
N ARG A 63 8.22 -5.79 -6.19
CA ARG A 63 8.44 -6.59 -4.99
C ARG A 63 7.24 -7.49 -4.71
N VAL A 64 7.54 -8.64 -4.13
CA VAL A 64 6.63 -9.55 -3.46
C VAL A 64 7.19 -9.68 -2.06
N ILE A 65 6.52 -9.09 -1.08
CA ILE A 65 7.05 -8.88 0.27
C ILE A 65 6.48 -9.92 1.22
N TYR A 66 7.34 -10.59 1.97
CA TYR A 66 6.96 -11.44 3.08
C TYR A 66 7.06 -10.65 4.38
N PHE A 67 5.94 -10.42 5.05
CA PHE A 67 5.92 -9.77 6.34
C PHE A 67 5.98 -10.80 7.47
N VAL A 68 6.95 -10.66 8.37
CA VAL A 68 7.21 -11.65 9.42
C VAL A 68 7.47 -11.03 10.79
N MET A 69 6.93 -11.66 11.83
CA MET A 69 7.27 -11.38 13.22
C MET A 69 8.43 -12.27 13.64
N THR A 70 9.56 -11.65 14.01
CA THR A 70 10.81 -12.36 14.34
C THR A 70 10.61 -13.39 15.45
N ASP A 71 9.91 -13.01 16.54
CA ASP A 71 9.63 -13.90 17.68
C ASP A 71 8.80 -15.16 17.33
N ARG A 72 8.07 -15.14 16.19
CA ARG A 72 7.08 -16.19 15.89
C ARG A 72 7.46 -17.08 14.70
N TYR A 73 8.61 -16.82 14.05
CA TYR A 73 8.98 -17.54 12.85
C TYR A 73 9.72 -18.85 13.14
N ALA A 74 10.83 -18.77 13.85
CA ALA A 74 11.62 -19.95 14.28
C ALA A 74 12.57 -19.57 15.41
N ASN A 75 12.73 -20.46 16.39
CA ASN A 75 13.72 -20.35 17.46
C ASN A 75 15.03 -21.01 17.00
N GLY A 76 16.06 -20.21 16.75
CA GLY A 76 17.39 -20.64 16.30
C GLY A 76 18.41 -20.75 17.45
N ASP A 77 18.15 -20.06 18.57
CA ASP A 77 19.01 -20.06 19.75
C ASP A 77 18.23 -19.98 21.06
N PRO A 78 17.81 -21.13 21.62
CA PRO A 78 17.09 -21.16 22.90
C PRO A 78 17.81 -20.52 24.09
N ALA A 79 19.08 -20.18 23.95
CA ALA A 79 19.83 -19.53 25.04
C ALA A 79 19.48 -18.02 25.17
N ASN A 80 18.95 -17.40 24.13
CA ASN A 80 18.59 -15.99 24.14
C ASN A 80 17.11 -15.73 24.49
N ASP A 81 16.24 -16.75 24.57
CA ASP A 81 14.79 -16.65 24.77
C ASP A 81 14.37 -15.66 25.88
N SER A 82 15.12 -15.64 26.96
CA SER A 82 14.86 -14.76 28.11
C SER A 82 15.57 -13.40 28.04
N GLY A 83 16.30 -13.09 26.95
CA GLY A 83 17.16 -11.91 26.86
C GLY A 83 18.29 -11.92 27.88
N PHE A 84 18.76 -13.10 28.26
CA PHE A 84 19.75 -13.34 29.34
C PHE A 84 19.33 -12.85 30.73
N LEU A 85 18.03 -12.51 30.89
CA LEU A 85 17.45 -12.17 32.20
C LEU A 85 17.08 -13.45 32.97
N THR A 86 17.01 -13.34 34.32
CA THR A 86 16.61 -14.44 35.21
C THR A 86 15.41 -14.00 36.02
N GLY A 87 14.46 -14.90 36.24
CA GLY A 87 13.27 -14.61 37.05
C GLY A 87 11.97 -15.06 36.40
N PRO A 88 10.83 -14.58 36.93
CA PRO A 88 9.51 -14.89 36.37
C PRO A 88 9.29 -14.18 35.01
N ARG A 89 8.25 -14.59 34.27
CA ARG A 89 7.88 -13.98 32.98
C ARG A 89 7.64 -12.46 33.04
N SER A 90 7.25 -11.93 34.18
CA SER A 90 7.12 -10.49 34.41
C SER A 90 8.45 -9.71 34.35
N VAL A 91 9.60 -10.44 34.41
CA VAL A 91 10.94 -9.89 34.26
C VAL A 91 11.53 -10.24 32.90
N THR A 92 11.42 -11.52 32.51
CA THR A 92 12.04 -12.01 31.26
C THR A 92 11.21 -11.75 30.03
N GLY A 93 9.89 -11.61 30.17
CA GLY A 93 8.94 -11.55 29.06
C GLY A 93 8.72 -12.89 28.35
N PHE A 94 9.42 -13.97 28.75
CA PHE A 94 9.36 -15.25 28.04
C PHE A 94 8.32 -16.18 28.69
N ASP A 95 7.33 -16.58 27.89
CA ASP A 95 6.36 -17.62 28.22
C ASP A 95 5.71 -18.16 26.93
N PRO A 96 6.23 -19.20 26.30
CA PRO A 96 5.74 -19.72 25.03
C PRO A 96 4.36 -20.39 25.11
N THR A 97 3.73 -20.41 26.29
CA THR A 97 2.37 -20.92 26.47
C THR A 97 1.30 -19.82 26.42
N ASP A 98 1.72 -18.55 26.48
CA ASP A 98 0.84 -17.38 26.50
C ASP A 98 1.05 -16.50 25.27
N ILE A 99 -0.01 -16.29 24.48
CA ILE A 99 0.00 -15.54 23.20
C ILE A 99 0.53 -14.10 23.31
N GLY A 100 0.52 -13.53 24.52
CA GLY A 100 0.98 -12.17 24.81
C GLY A 100 2.45 -12.07 25.24
N PHE A 101 3.24 -13.16 25.19
CA PHE A 101 4.62 -13.21 25.65
C PHE A 101 5.60 -13.64 24.56
N PHE A 102 6.92 -13.49 24.81
CA PHE A 102 7.94 -13.99 23.89
C PHE A 102 7.90 -15.53 23.81
N HIS A 103 8.05 -16.04 22.58
CA HIS A 103 8.10 -17.49 22.31
C HIS A 103 9.49 -17.97 21.88
N GLY A 104 10.44 -17.03 21.67
CA GLY A 104 11.84 -17.32 21.43
C GLY A 104 12.24 -17.39 19.96
N GLY A 105 11.41 -16.93 19.01
CA GLY A 105 11.84 -16.74 17.63
C GLY A 105 12.91 -15.64 17.52
N ASP A 106 13.92 -15.86 16.67
CA ASP A 106 15.09 -15.01 16.57
C ASP A 106 15.65 -14.89 15.13
N LEU A 107 16.61 -13.98 14.92
CA LEU A 107 17.28 -13.76 13.64
C LEU A 107 17.98 -15.00 13.11
N LYS A 108 18.56 -15.82 13.99
CA LYS A 108 19.23 -17.06 13.62
C LYS A 108 18.25 -18.10 13.09
N GLY A 109 17.09 -18.23 13.73
CA GLY A 109 15.98 -19.06 13.27
C GLY A 109 15.38 -18.57 11.98
N LEU A 110 15.17 -17.24 11.86
CA LEU A 110 14.64 -16.61 10.64
C LEU A 110 15.61 -16.76 9.45
N THR A 111 16.93 -16.65 9.67
CA THR A 111 17.94 -16.93 8.65
C THR A 111 17.92 -18.39 8.23
N GLY A 112 17.79 -19.32 9.17
CA GLY A 112 17.55 -20.76 8.96
C GLY A 112 18.62 -21.50 8.17
N GLY A 113 19.86 -20.99 8.15
CA GLY A 113 20.89 -21.46 7.21
C GLY A 113 20.56 -21.03 5.79
N CYS A 114 21.33 -20.14 5.23
CA CYS A 114 21.06 -19.39 4.00
C CYS A 114 20.66 -20.23 2.77
N THR A 115 21.06 -21.48 2.72
CA THR A 115 20.85 -22.39 1.58
C THR A 115 19.92 -23.57 1.87
N ASP A 116 19.27 -23.60 3.05
CA ASP A 116 18.33 -24.66 3.38
C ASP A 116 16.95 -24.40 2.73
N PRO A 117 16.52 -25.22 1.75
CA PRO A 117 15.26 -25.00 1.03
C PRO A 117 14.01 -25.33 1.87
N GLU A 118 14.17 -25.89 3.04
CA GLU A 118 13.05 -26.23 3.92
C GLU A 118 12.83 -25.18 5.05
N ARG A 119 13.83 -24.33 5.28
CA ARG A 119 13.82 -23.37 6.39
C ARG A 119 14.39 -22.03 5.99
N GLY A 120 14.03 -20.99 6.75
CA GLY A 120 14.60 -19.68 6.64
C GLY A 120 14.41 -19.00 5.28
N LEU A 121 15.38 -18.18 4.91
CA LEU A 121 15.29 -17.31 3.75
C LEU A 121 15.27 -18.04 2.40
N GLN A 122 15.98 -19.17 2.25
CA GLN A 122 15.96 -19.93 0.99
C GLN A 122 14.54 -20.40 0.65
N ARG A 123 13.78 -20.85 1.65
CA ARG A 123 12.38 -21.25 1.49
C ARG A 123 11.53 -20.11 0.93
N LEU A 124 11.71 -18.89 1.45
CA LEU A 124 10.97 -17.71 1.02
C LEU A 124 11.35 -17.31 -0.42
N ALA A 125 12.63 -17.34 -0.74
CA ALA A 125 13.11 -17.12 -2.11
C ALA A 125 12.55 -18.16 -3.10
N ASP A 126 12.45 -19.43 -2.71
CA ASP A 126 11.88 -20.51 -3.52
C ASP A 126 10.35 -20.36 -3.71
N LEU A 127 9.66 -19.67 -2.82
CA LEU A 127 8.25 -19.26 -2.98
C LEU A 127 8.09 -18.03 -3.89
N GLY A 128 9.19 -17.36 -4.24
CA GLY A 128 9.20 -16.21 -5.13
C GLY A 128 9.09 -14.86 -4.42
N PHE A 129 9.28 -14.82 -3.10
CA PHE A 129 9.40 -13.55 -2.36
C PHE A 129 10.71 -12.85 -2.75
N THR A 130 10.61 -11.55 -3.01
CA THR A 130 11.74 -10.69 -3.39
C THR A 130 12.02 -9.60 -2.37
N GLY A 131 11.27 -9.58 -1.28
CA GLY A 131 11.47 -8.72 -0.13
C GLY A 131 10.99 -9.38 1.15
N ILE A 132 11.61 -9.01 2.26
CA ILE A 132 11.20 -9.42 3.60
C ILE A 132 11.09 -8.20 4.50
N TRP A 133 9.94 -8.03 5.14
CA TRP A 133 9.70 -7.02 6.16
C TRP A 133 9.66 -7.69 7.53
N ILE A 134 10.56 -7.25 8.42
CA ILE A 134 10.70 -7.76 9.79
C ILE A 134 10.24 -6.70 10.81
N THR A 135 9.59 -7.16 11.89
CA THR A 135 9.18 -6.30 13.01
C THR A 135 10.38 -5.60 13.68
N PRO A 136 10.16 -4.49 14.45
CA PRO A 136 11.26 -3.73 15.04
C PRO A 136 12.16 -4.60 15.93
N LEU A 137 13.47 -4.36 15.86
CA LEU A 137 14.49 -5.16 16.55
C LEU A 137 15.13 -4.45 17.75
N VAL A 138 14.81 -3.18 18.00
CA VAL A 138 15.40 -2.37 19.08
C VAL A 138 15.08 -2.95 20.45
N VAL A 139 15.89 -2.62 21.48
CA VAL A 139 15.64 -3.10 22.85
C VAL A 139 14.30 -2.59 23.36
N GLN A 140 13.51 -3.50 23.89
CA GLN A 140 12.14 -3.27 24.31
C GLN A 140 11.97 -3.03 25.81
N ARG A 141 10.94 -2.28 26.18
CA ARG A 141 10.37 -2.41 27.51
C ARG A 141 9.75 -3.81 27.62
N THR A 142 10.40 -4.68 28.33
CA THR A 142 10.15 -6.13 28.26
C THR A 142 8.69 -6.52 28.51
N VAL A 143 8.05 -5.92 29.53
CA VAL A 143 6.66 -6.19 29.91
C VAL A 143 5.94 -4.90 30.25
N GLN A 144 4.73 -4.73 29.72
CA GLN A 144 3.79 -3.65 30.08
C GLN A 144 2.41 -4.27 30.33
N GLY A 145 1.81 -3.95 31.47
CA GLY A 145 0.54 -4.55 31.86
C GLY A 145 0.66 -6.09 31.99
N ASP A 146 -0.14 -6.79 31.21
CA ASP A 146 -0.23 -8.26 31.16
C ASP A 146 0.40 -8.88 29.91
N SER A 147 1.22 -8.13 29.18
CA SER A 147 1.84 -8.56 27.92
C SER A 147 3.32 -8.20 27.87
N ALA A 148 4.06 -8.93 27.04
CA ALA A 148 5.46 -8.66 26.71
C ALA A 148 5.61 -8.05 25.31
N ALA A 149 6.75 -7.40 25.06
CA ALA A 149 7.05 -6.67 23.84
C ALA A 149 7.58 -7.56 22.68
N TYR A 150 7.10 -8.79 22.56
CA TYR A 150 7.54 -9.76 21.54
C TYR A 150 7.33 -9.28 20.10
N HIS A 151 6.44 -8.30 19.93
CA HIS A 151 6.13 -7.66 18.62
C HIS A 151 7.14 -6.57 18.22
N GLY A 152 7.92 -6.01 19.16
CA GLY A 152 8.97 -5.04 18.87
C GLY A 152 8.54 -3.56 18.92
N TYR A 153 7.30 -3.21 19.27
CA TYR A 153 6.79 -1.83 19.21
C TYR A 153 6.90 -1.04 20.52
N TRP A 154 7.55 -1.56 21.58
CA TRP A 154 7.74 -0.87 22.84
C TRP A 154 9.21 -0.50 23.08
N GLY A 155 9.85 0.10 22.06
CA GLY A 155 11.28 0.43 22.08
C GLY A 155 11.67 1.37 23.21
N VAL A 156 12.78 1.07 23.88
CA VAL A 156 13.43 1.94 24.89
C VAL A 156 14.90 2.22 24.57
N ASP A 157 15.64 1.28 23.97
CA ASP A 157 16.99 1.57 23.44
C ASP A 157 17.00 1.37 21.93
N PHE A 158 16.94 2.46 21.18
CA PHE A 158 16.90 2.48 19.72
C PHE A 158 18.27 2.30 19.07
N THR A 159 19.33 2.15 19.88
CA THR A 159 20.70 2.07 19.37
C THR A 159 21.24 0.65 19.24
N THR A 160 20.59 -0.32 19.87
CA THR A 160 21.02 -1.73 19.92
C THR A 160 19.87 -2.70 19.66
N ILE A 161 20.21 -3.93 19.28
CA ILE A 161 19.26 -5.02 19.06
C ILE A 161 18.86 -5.62 20.42
N ASP A 162 17.56 -5.93 20.59
CA ASP A 162 17.09 -6.68 21.74
C ASP A 162 17.73 -8.08 21.75
N PRO A 163 18.37 -8.49 22.85
CA PRO A 163 19.06 -9.77 22.91
C PRO A 163 18.20 -10.99 22.60
N ARG A 164 16.87 -10.90 22.79
CA ARG A 164 15.92 -11.97 22.45
C ARG A 164 15.78 -12.17 20.94
N PHE A 165 16.00 -11.12 20.14
CA PHE A 165 15.99 -11.22 18.69
C PHE A 165 17.35 -11.61 18.11
N GLY A 166 18.45 -11.45 18.86
CA GLY A 166 19.78 -11.83 18.42
C GLY A 166 20.85 -10.74 18.60
N THR A 167 21.92 -10.88 17.83
CA THR A 167 23.09 -10.02 17.84
C THR A 167 23.26 -9.21 16.54
N GLU A 168 24.13 -8.19 16.55
CA GLU A 168 24.47 -7.45 15.34
C GLU A 168 25.09 -8.32 14.24
N ASP A 169 25.89 -9.33 14.61
CA ASP A 169 26.52 -10.22 13.64
C ASP A 169 25.47 -11.18 13.01
N GLU A 170 24.46 -11.59 13.78
CA GLU A 170 23.35 -12.36 13.25
C GLU A 170 22.47 -11.53 12.34
N LEU A 171 22.23 -10.24 12.64
CA LEU A 171 21.50 -9.34 11.75
C LEU A 171 22.26 -9.08 10.44
N LYS A 172 23.58 -8.86 10.50
CA LYS A 172 24.41 -8.74 9.29
C LYS A 172 24.35 -10.02 8.46
N THR A 173 24.46 -11.18 9.11
CA THR A 173 24.35 -12.48 8.43
C THR A 173 22.97 -12.66 7.77
N PHE A 174 21.90 -12.24 8.44
CA PHE A 174 20.54 -12.27 7.89
C PHE A 174 20.42 -11.40 6.64
N VAL A 175 20.86 -10.13 6.69
CA VAL A 175 20.82 -9.19 5.56
C VAL A 175 21.68 -9.68 4.40
N ASP A 176 22.93 -10.11 4.66
CA ASP A 176 23.83 -10.64 3.63
C ASP A 176 23.25 -11.88 2.96
N CYS A 177 22.60 -12.75 3.73
CA CYS A 177 21.91 -13.92 3.22
C CYS A 177 20.73 -13.52 2.32
N ALA A 178 19.86 -12.61 2.77
CA ALA A 178 18.74 -12.11 1.98
C ALA A 178 19.22 -11.52 0.65
N HIS A 179 20.25 -10.69 0.68
CA HIS A 179 20.86 -10.09 -0.52
C HIS A 179 21.43 -11.16 -1.47
N SER A 180 22.10 -12.19 -0.94
CA SER A 180 22.63 -13.30 -1.77
C SER A 180 21.54 -14.07 -2.50
N LEU A 181 20.32 -14.06 -1.98
CA LEU A 181 19.11 -14.67 -2.56
C LEU A 181 18.31 -13.70 -3.44
N GLY A 182 18.79 -12.46 -3.61
CA GLY A 182 18.12 -11.41 -4.38
C GLY A 182 16.89 -10.81 -3.68
N MET A 183 16.80 -10.93 -2.37
CA MET A 183 15.72 -10.35 -1.55
C MET A 183 16.16 -9.02 -0.94
N LYS A 184 15.26 -8.04 -0.95
CA LYS A 184 15.37 -6.79 -0.20
C LYS A 184 14.96 -7.00 1.26
N VAL A 185 15.54 -6.22 2.19
CA VAL A 185 15.21 -6.27 3.62
C VAL A 185 14.64 -4.93 4.08
N TYR A 186 13.41 -4.96 4.60
CA TYR A 186 12.72 -3.79 5.16
C TYR A 186 12.66 -3.93 6.68
N LEU A 187 13.22 -2.93 7.38
CA LEU A 187 13.08 -2.83 8.82
C LEU A 187 11.82 -2.05 9.17
N ASP A 188 11.02 -2.59 10.08
CA ASP A 188 9.97 -1.83 10.72
C ASP A 188 10.56 -0.82 11.71
N VAL A 189 10.16 0.45 11.59
CA VAL A 189 10.68 1.55 12.40
C VAL A 189 9.56 2.31 13.07
N VAL A 190 9.70 2.52 14.37
CA VAL A 190 8.76 3.31 15.17
C VAL A 190 9.34 4.70 15.36
N VAL A 191 8.68 5.72 14.80
CA VAL A 191 9.10 7.12 14.89
C VAL A 191 8.13 7.98 15.70
N ASN A 192 6.95 7.44 16.00
CA ASN A 192 5.88 8.13 16.73
C ASN A 192 6.06 8.10 18.24
N HIS A 193 6.46 6.97 18.81
CA HIS A 193 6.42 6.73 20.26
C HIS A 193 7.58 5.88 20.75
N THR A 194 7.70 5.81 22.07
CA THR A 194 8.61 4.87 22.77
C THR A 194 7.81 4.01 23.75
N GLY A 195 8.44 3.02 24.35
CA GLY A 195 7.85 2.28 25.48
C GLY A 195 7.47 3.21 26.63
N ASP A 196 6.39 2.87 27.36
CA ASP A 196 5.81 3.63 28.48
C ASP A 196 6.81 3.81 29.65
N VAL A 197 7.47 4.95 29.75
CA VAL A 197 8.44 5.35 30.77
C VAL A 197 8.09 6.70 31.39
N VAL A 198 7.55 7.63 30.61
CA VAL A 198 7.10 8.95 31.07
C VAL A 198 5.79 8.79 31.87
N ARG A 199 5.69 9.44 32.99
CA ARG A 199 4.49 9.47 33.83
C ARG A 199 3.86 10.84 33.79
N LEU A 200 2.54 10.88 33.55
CA LEU A 200 1.75 12.12 33.51
C LEU A 200 0.98 12.32 34.82
N VAL A 201 0.89 13.58 35.25
CA VAL A 201 -0.01 13.98 36.37
C VAL A 201 -1.40 14.24 35.79
N GLY A 202 -2.03 13.19 35.27
CA GLY A 202 -3.33 13.19 34.61
C GLY A 202 -3.51 11.97 33.71
N SER A 203 -4.66 11.86 33.10
CA SER A 203 -4.98 10.78 32.17
C SER A 203 -6.02 11.24 31.16
N GLY A 204 -6.00 10.63 29.97
CA GLY A 204 -6.87 11.01 28.85
C GLY A 204 -6.38 12.28 28.15
N PHE A 205 -6.69 12.36 26.86
CA PHE A 205 -6.17 13.42 26.00
C PHE A 205 -6.70 14.81 26.39
N VAL A 206 -5.79 15.79 26.47
CA VAL A 206 -6.10 17.21 26.65
C VAL A 206 -5.74 18.00 25.40
N GLU A 207 -6.75 18.64 24.81
CA GLU A 207 -6.61 19.41 23.58
C GLU A 207 -6.24 20.88 23.88
N GLU A 208 -5.53 21.52 22.95
CA GLU A 208 -5.28 22.95 23.02
C GLU A 208 -6.59 23.76 23.10
N PRO A 209 -6.64 24.89 23.82
CA PRO A 209 -5.50 25.60 24.43
C PRO A 209 -5.12 25.14 25.86
N ALA A 210 -5.60 23.99 26.32
CA ALA A 210 -5.17 23.48 27.63
C ALA A 210 -3.67 23.10 27.56
N PRO A 211 -2.89 23.41 28.63
CA PRO A 211 -1.49 23.03 28.68
C PRO A 211 -1.36 21.49 28.75
N PRO A 212 -0.25 20.93 28.28
CA PRO A 212 0.08 19.51 28.49
C PRO A 212 0.20 19.21 29.98
N TYR A 213 0.11 17.92 30.34
CA TYR A 213 0.29 17.48 31.73
C TYR A 213 1.73 17.71 32.21
N GLU A 214 1.89 17.89 33.53
CA GLU A 214 3.20 17.74 34.15
C GLU A 214 3.67 16.29 33.97
N ALA A 215 4.89 16.15 33.43
CA ALA A 215 5.48 14.87 33.10
C ALA A 215 6.76 14.62 33.90
N PHE A 216 7.00 13.37 34.30
CA PHE A 216 8.21 13.00 35.01
C PHE A 216 8.60 11.55 34.70
N VAL A 217 9.85 11.19 34.97
CA VAL A 217 10.37 9.83 34.90
C VAL A 217 10.81 9.38 36.30
N LEU A 218 10.58 8.13 36.64
CA LEU A 218 11.03 7.59 37.93
C LEU A 218 12.56 7.57 38.00
N ASP A 219 13.15 7.82 39.17
CA ASP A 219 14.63 7.81 39.35
C ASP A 219 15.30 6.53 38.87
N ALA A 220 14.62 5.38 39.00
CA ALA A 220 15.12 4.09 38.55
C ALA A 220 15.11 3.92 37.01
N GLU A 221 14.35 4.75 36.29
CA GLU A 221 14.12 4.65 34.83
C GLU A 221 14.69 5.87 34.07
N LYS A 222 15.28 6.84 34.76
CA LYS A 222 15.71 8.14 34.19
C LYS A 222 16.75 8.08 33.05
N ASP A 223 17.47 6.96 32.94
CA ASP A 223 18.48 6.72 31.91
C ASP A 223 18.12 5.46 31.08
N LEU A 224 16.84 5.03 31.10
CA LEU A 224 16.39 3.80 30.45
C LEU A 224 16.35 3.94 28.93
N LYS A 225 15.91 5.12 28.45
CA LYS A 225 15.81 5.34 27.01
C LYS A 225 17.15 5.75 26.40
N LYS A 226 17.38 5.27 25.17
CA LYS A 226 18.56 5.64 24.38
C LYS A 226 18.17 5.87 22.93
N PRO A 227 18.78 6.90 22.30
CA PRO A 227 19.83 7.81 22.83
C PRO A 227 19.33 8.70 23.98
N ALA A 228 20.29 9.38 24.65
CA ALA A 228 20.02 10.09 25.91
C ALA A 228 18.96 11.19 25.81
N TRP A 229 18.80 11.85 24.65
CA TRP A 229 17.79 12.89 24.42
C TRP A 229 16.34 12.37 24.59
N MET A 230 16.10 11.07 24.43
CA MET A 230 14.81 10.43 24.66
C MET A 230 14.40 10.38 26.15
N ASN A 231 15.29 10.70 27.09
CA ASN A 231 14.94 10.79 28.50
C ASN A 231 14.46 12.20 28.91
N ASP A 232 14.55 13.19 28.04
CA ASP A 232 14.01 14.52 28.29
C ASP A 232 12.51 14.53 28.02
N VAL A 233 11.72 14.67 29.10
CA VAL A 233 10.24 14.74 29.01
C VAL A 233 9.73 15.88 28.13
N ALA A 234 10.54 16.90 27.86
CA ALA A 234 10.20 17.98 26.96
C ALA A 234 10.16 17.54 25.48
N ASN A 235 10.67 16.36 25.14
CA ASN A 235 10.65 15.78 23.80
C ASN A 235 9.42 14.90 23.54
N TYR A 236 8.41 14.99 24.42
CA TYR A 236 7.12 14.31 24.33
C TYR A 236 5.98 15.34 24.39
N HIS A 237 4.84 15.01 23.78
CA HIS A 237 3.66 15.88 23.82
C HIS A 237 3.04 15.99 25.21
N ASN A 238 3.08 14.90 26.00
CA ASN A 238 2.57 14.84 27.34
C ASN A 238 1.09 15.25 27.46
N ARG A 239 0.27 14.87 26.48
CA ARG A 239 -1.16 15.26 26.42
C ARG A 239 -2.12 14.18 26.86
N GLY A 240 -1.60 12.99 27.25
CA GLY A 240 -2.38 11.82 27.68
C GLY A 240 -2.89 10.94 26.53
N ASP A 241 -3.56 9.86 26.91
CA ASP A 241 -3.94 8.79 25.99
C ASP A 241 -4.94 9.22 24.91
N ILE A 242 -4.75 8.69 23.70
CA ILE A 242 -5.68 8.78 22.58
C ILE A 242 -7.08 8.29 23.00
N ASN A 243 -8.11 9.09 22.73
CA ASN A 243 -9.49 8.67 22.92
C ASN A 243 -10.04 8.03 21.63
N TRP A 244 -9.89 6.73 21.50
CA TRP A 244 -10.35 5.97 20.32
C TRP A 244 -11.87 6.07 20.04
N GLY A 245 -12.67 6.53 20.98
CA GLY A 245 -14.11 6.70 20.84
C GLY A 245 -14.56 8.01 20.19
N GLY A 246 -13.62 8.95 19.94
CA GLY A 246 -13.90 10.25 19.33
C GLY A 246 -12.69 11.17 19.50
N CYS A 247 -11.85 11.24 18.48
CA CYS A 247 -10.58 11.91 18.53
C CYS A 247 -10.46 12.94 17.40
N SER A 248 -10.00 14.14 17.72
CA SER A 248 -9.59 15.15 16.75
C SER A 248 -8.29 14.72 16.04
N THR A 249 -7.91 15.43 15.00
CA THR A 249 -6.60 15.23 14.35
C THR A 249 -5.47 15.44 15.36
N ALA A 250 -5.53 16.49 16.17
CA ALA A 250 -4.55 16.74 17.23
C ALA A 250 -4.47 15.60 18.25
N CYS A 251 -5.60 15.01 18.62
CA CYS A 251 -5.63 13.85 19.51
C CYS A 251 -4.95 12.61 18.88
N ILE A 252 -5.08 12.41 17.57
CA ILE A 252 -4.40 11.32 16.84
C ILE A 252 -2.89 11.56 16.76
N GLU A 253 -2.46 12.81 16.54
CA GLU A 253 -1.06 13.18 16.29
C GLU A 253 -0.25 13.51 17.55
N GLN A 254 -0.90 13.74 18.72
CA GLN A 254 -0.26 14.22 19.93
C GLN A 254 -0.61 13.41 21.19
N GLY A 255 -1.41 12.39 21.04
CA GLY A 255 -1.85 11.55 22.17
C GLY A 255 -1.02 10.29 22.33
N ASP A 256 -0.83 9.85 23.57
CA ASP A 256 -0.15 8.62 23.89
C ASP A 256 -0.91 7.43 23.29
N PHE A 257 -0.21 6.60 22.49
CA PHE A 257 -0.80 5.44 21.84
C PHE A 257 -0.96 4.30 22.84
N SER A 258 -2.12 4.24 23.52
CA SER A 258 -2.40 3.20 24.52
C SER A 258 -1.32 3.14 25.63
N GLY A 259 -0.93 4.32 26.15
CA GLY A 259 0.07 4.48 27.21
C GLY A 259 1.52 4.46 26.74
N LEU A 260 1.79 4.40 25.44
CA LEU A 260 3.14 4.56 24.87
C LEU A 260 3.48 6.05 24.77
N ASP A 261 4.70 6.43 25.17
CA ASP A 261 5.10 7.82 25.28
C ASP A 261 5.21 8.47 23.90
N ASP A 262 4.35 9.42 23.57
CA ASP A 262 4.22 10.05 22.27
C ASP A 262 5.30 11.12 22.07
N LEU A 263 6.16 10.94 21.03
CA LEU A 263 7.27 11.85 20.72
C LEU A 263 6.78 13.14 20.10
N TYR A 264 7.38 14.27 20.49
CA TYR A 264 7.09 15.60 19.94
C TYR A 264 7.71 15.75 18.55
N THR A 265 7.13 15.12 17.54
CA THR A 265 7.68 14.96 16.20
C THR A 265 7.76 16.26 15.38
N GLU A 266 7.16 17.38 15.84
CA GLU A 266 7.34 18.73 15.28
C GLU A 266 8.70 19.34 15.66
N LYS A 267 9.35 18.87 16.73
CA LYS A 267 10.62 19.43 17.18
C LYS A 267 11.77 18.99 16.30
N PRO A 268 12.61 19.95 15.81
CA PRO A 268 13.80 19.61 15.04
C PRO A 268 14.73 18.62 15.75
N GLU A 269 14.90 18.76 17.08
CA GLU A 269 15.76 17.87 17.88
C GLU A 269 15.26 16.41 17.84
N VAL A 270 13.96 16.18 17.87
CA VAL A 270 13.36 14.85 17.77
C VAL A 270 13.51 14.30 16.35
N VAL A 271 13.22 15.12 15.33
CA VAL A 271 13.37 14.75 13.91
C VAL A 271 14.82 14.35 13.60
N ASP A 272 15.78 15.20 13.96
CA ASP A 272 17.20 14.99 13.69
C ASP A 272 17.76 13.82 14.51
N GLY A 273 17.32 13.66 15.76
CA GLY A 273 17.69 12.54 16.61
C GLY A 273 17.19 11.20 16.09
N LEU A 274 15.96 11.13 15.57
CA LEU A 274 15.43 9.93 14.92
C LEU A 274 16.12 9.65 13.57
N ALA A 275 16.49 10.70 12.82
CA ALA A 275 17.25 10.54 11.58
C ALA A 275 18.67 9.99 11.84
N GLU A 276 19.35 10.44 12.90
CA GLU A 276 20.65 9.91 13.33
C GLU A 276 20.54 8.42 13.72
N VAL A 277 19.53 8.08 14.54
CA VAL A 277 19.28 6.70 14.97
C VAL A 277 19.09 5.78 13.75
N PHE A 278 18.10 6.04 12.92
CA PHE A 278 17.76 5.14 11.81
C PHE A 278 18.76 5.21 10.65
N GLY A 279 19.41 6.38 10.44
CA GLY A 279 20.55 6.49 9.53
C GLY A 279 21.75 5.62 9.97
N SER A 280 21.97 5.48 11.29
CA SER A 280 22.96 4.56 11.85
C SER A 280 22.63 3.10 11.55
N TRP A 281 21.35 2.68 11.67
CA TRP A 281 20.90 1.34 11.32
C TRP A 281 21.13 1.02 9.84
N ILE A 282 20.83 1.94 8.93
CA ILE A 282 21.12 1.79 7.49
C ILE A 282 22.61 1.57 7.26
N THR A 283 23.45 2.42 7.86
CA THR A 283 24.90 2.39 7.65
C THR A 283 25.52 1.08 8.16
N ARG A 284 25.05 0.60 9.32
CA ARG A 284 25.58 -0.60 10.00
C ARG A 284 25.11 -1.90 9.35
N PHE A 285 23.85 -1.97 8.91
CA PHE A 285 23.21 -3.23 8.53
C PHE A 285 22.78 -3.31 7.07
N LYS A 286 22.79 -2.18 6.33
CA LYS A 286 22.46 -2.15 4.89
C LYS A 286 21.05 -2.61 4.56
N PHE A 287 20.07 -2.21 5.36
CA PHE A 287 18.66 -2.36 5.00
C PHE A 287 18.36 -1.69 3.66
N ASP A 288 17.42 -2.23 2.90
CA ASP A 288 16.98 -1.70 1.61
C ASP A 288 15.81 -0.73 1.74
N GLY A 289 15.19 -0.67 2.88
CA GLY A 289 14.06 0.22 3.11
C GLY A 289 13.51 0.15 4.53
N PHE A 290 12.50 1.00 4.77
CA PHE A 290 11.76 1.06 6.02
C PHE A 290 10.26 0.92 5.80
N ARG A 291 9.59 0.19 6.70
CA ARG A 291 8.18 0.38 6.97
C ARG A 291 8.05 1.28 8.20
N ILE A 292 7.31 2.38 8.08
CA ILE A 292 7.08 3.30 9.20
C ILE A 292 5.79 2.89 9.91
N ASP A 293 5.95 2.50 11.17
CA ASP A 293 4.84 2.18 12.08
C ASP A 293 4.03 3.44 12.40
N THR A 294 2.71 3.27 12.59
CA THR A 294 1.80 4.34 13.03
C THR A 294 2.01 5.68 12.31
N ALA A 295 2.30 5.64 11.00
CA ALA A 295 2.63 6.83 10.21
C ALA A 295 1.50 7.89 10.23
N ARG A 296 0.27 7.50 10.54
CA ARG A 296 -0.88 8.42 10.71
C ARG A 296 -0.76 9.31 11.94
N HIS A 297 -0.03 8.87 12.96
CA HIS A 297 0.05 9.51 14.26
C HIS A 297 1.18 10.55 14.35
N VAL A 298 2.09 10.54 13.42
CA VAL A 298 3.22 11.46 13.33
C VAL A 298 2.77 12.81 12.76
N ASP A 299 3.35 13.90 13.24
CA ASP A 299 3.14 15.24 12.65
C ASP A 299 3.44 15.23 11.15
N LYS A 300 2.63 15.96 10.39
CA LYS A 300 2.66 15.95 8.92
C LYS A 300 3.96 16.49 8.36
N ASP A 301 4.53 17.54 8.96
CA ASP A 301 5.78 18.16 8.51
C ASP A 301 7.02 17.31 8.82
N PHE A 302 6.88 16.30 9.68
CA PHE A 302 7.95 15.37 10.02
C PHE A 302 8.54 14.70 8.77
N TYR A 303 7.69 14.17 7.88
CA TYR A 303 8.15 13.44 6.69
C TYR A 303 8.96 14.30 5.75
N ASN A 304 8.55 15.55 5.53
CA ASN A 304 9.26 16.51 4.67
C ASN A 304 10.67 16.82 5.19
N ARG A 305 10.93 16.65 6.50
CA ARG A 305 12.24 16.89 7.14
C ARG A 305 13.03 15.61 7.35
N TRP A 306 12.39 14.52 7.75
CA TRP A 306 13.02 13.27 8.11
C TRP A 306 13.42 12.42 6.89
N ILE A 307 12.52 12.25 5.91
CA ILE A 307 12.76 11.40 4.72
C ILE A 307 14.00 11.81 3.94
N PRO A 308 14.27 13.12 3.65
CA PRO A 308 15.48 13.52 2.95
C PRO A 308 16.77 13.13 3.70
N GLN A 309 16.76 13.17 5.04
CA GLN A 309 17.92 12.78 5.86
C GLN A 309 18.16 11.27 5.79
N ILE A 310 17.11 10.47 5.83
CA ILE A 310 17.17 8.99 5.68
C ILE A 310 17.70 8.62 4.29
N LEU A 311 17.17 9.23 3.23
CA LEU A 311 17.63 8.98 1.86
C LEU A 311 19.10 9.39 1.66
N ALA A 312 19.54 10.48 2.31
CA ALA A 312 20.94 10.89 2.30
C ALA A 312 21.84 9.89 3.03
N ALA A 313 21.39 9.33 4.17
CA ALA A 313 22.11 8.30 4.91
C ALA A 313 22.20 7.00 4.07
N ALA A 314 21.11 6.57 3.43
CA ALA A 314 21.08 5.42 2.54
C ALA A 314 22.06 5.60 1.36
N LYS A 315 22.00 6.73 0.69
CA LYS A 315 22.94 7.07 -0.40
C LYS A 315 24.39 7.05 0.05
N SER A 316 24.68 7.60 1.22
CA SER A 316 26.02 7.58 1.81
C SER A 316 26.48 6.16 2.15
N ALA A 317 25.54 5.26 2.42
CA ALA A 317 25.78 3.83 2.65
C ALA A 317 25.92 3.02 1.34
N GLY A 318 25.76 3.67 0.15
CA GLY A 318 25.82 3.05 -1.17
C GLY A 318 24.50 2.39 -1.61
N ILE A 319 23.36 2.84 -1.05
CA ILE A 319 22.02 2.35 -1.39
C ILE A 319 21.28 3.50 -2.08
N ASP A 320 21.15 3.44 -3.40
CA ASP A 320 20.55 4.51 -4.21
C ASP A 320 19.00 4.37 -4.31
N ASP A 321 18.47 3.16 -4.15
CA ASP A 321 17.07 2.79 -4.29
C ASP A 321 16.42 2.40 -2.94
N PHE A 322 16.64 3.22 -1.91
CA PHE A 322 16.06 2.97 -0.58
C PHE A 322 14.55 3.19 -0.58
N GLU A 323 13.81 2.14 -0.26
CA GLU A 323 12.34 2.08 -0.37
C GLU A 323 11.69 2.35 0.99
N ILE A 324 10.73 3.29 1.06
CA ILE A 324 10.02 3.65 2.31
C ILE A 324 8.52 3.57 2.07
N PHE A 325 7.79 2.91 2.97
CA PHE A 325 6.33 2.89 2.99
C PHE A 325 5.80 2.98 4.42
N GLY A 326 4.69 3.69 4.60
CA GLY A 326 4.11 3.97 5.91
C GLY A 326 2.79 3.24 6.15
N GLU A 327 2.50 2.99 7.43
CA GLU A 327 1.19 2.56 7.87
C GLU A 327 0.32 3.77 8.22
N THR A 328 -0.58 4.15 7.32
CA THR A 328 -1.45 5.31 7.53
C THR A 328 -2.83 4.95 8.08
N TRP A 329 -3.26 3.70 7.96
CA TRP A 329 -4.57 3.15 8.36
C TRP A 329 -5.75 4.09 8.06
N ILE A 330 -5.82 4.55 6.81
CA ILE A 330 -6.88 5.40 6.28
C ILE A 330 -7.50 4.72 5.07
N THR A 331 -8.80 4.43 5.13
CA THR A 331 -9.54 3.74 4.06
C THR A 331 -10.16 4.69 3.02
N GLU A 332 -10.13 6.00 3.29
CA GLU A 332 -10.59 7.04 2.36
C GLU A 332 -9.44 7.47 1.44
N PRO A 333 -9.51 7.21 0.11
CA PRO A 333 -8.39 7.44 -0.80
C PRO A 333 -7.90 8.90 -0.84
N ILE A 334 -8.83 9.86 -0.81
CA ILE A 334 -8.51 11.29 -0.85
C ILE A 334 -7.66 11.68 0.37
N GLU A 335 -8.07 11.26 1.56
CA GLU A 335 -7.32 11.55 2.79
C GLU A 335 -5.97 10.83 2.80
N GLN A 336 -5.94 9.57 2.40
CA GLN A 336 -4.70 8.81 2.32
C GLN A 336 -3.71 9.43 1.32
N SER A 337 -4.17 9.91 0.17
CA SER A 337 -3.32 10.50 -0.86
C SER A 337 -2.54 11.73 -0.41
N LYS A 338 -3.02 12.45 0.63
CA LYS A 338 -2.33 13.62 1.19
C LYS A 338 -0.95 13.27 1.76
N TYR A 339 -0.76 12.05 2.28
CA TYR A 339 0.54 11.61 2.82
C TYR A 339 1.63 11.62 1.75
N GLN A 340 1.30 11.25 0.52
CA GLN A 340 2.24 11.30 -0.60
C GLN A 340 2.31 12.68 -1.22
N ARG A 341 1.16 13.28 -1.58
CA ARG A 341 1.11 14.54 -2.33
C ARG A 341 1.57 15.75 -1.55
N VAL A 342 1.24 15.81 -0.24
CA VAL A 342 1.46 17.00 0.59
C VAL A 342 2.61 16.80 1.57
N TRP A 343 2.66 15.62 2.22
CA TRP A 343 3.58 15.40 3.35
C TRP A 343 4.83 14.60 3.00
N GLY A 344 4.99 14.18 1.74
CA GLY A 344 6.24 13.64 1.22
C GLY A 344 6.56 12.19 1.59
N LEU A 345 5.59 11.43 2.10
CA LEU A 345 5.76 10.00 2.33
C LEU A 345 5.87 9.26 0.98
N PRO A 346 6.96 8.52 0.68
CA PRO A 346 7.17 7.97 -0.66
C PRO A 346 6.13 6.94 -1.10
N ASN A 347 5.76 6.01 -0.21
CA ASN A 347 4.72 5.00 -0.42
C ASN A 347 4.00 4.70 0.90
N GLN A 348 2.93 3.92 0.82
CA GLN A 348 2.14 3.52 1.98
C GLN A 348 1.46 2.15 1.77
N LEU A 349 0.97 1.55 2.85
CA LEU A 349 0.11 0.38 2.79
C LEU A 349 -1.27 0.77 2.23
N ASP A 350 -1.84 -0.07 1.38
CA ASP A 350 -3.06 0.20 0.64
C ASP A 350 -4.33 -0.11 1.46
N PHE A 351 -4.61 0.71 2.44
CA PHE A 351 -5.82 0.56 3.25
C PHE A 351 -7.13 0.78 2.49
N PRO A 352 -7.21 1.65 1.46
CA PRO A 352 -8.40 1.75 0.62
C PRO A 352 -8.73 0.45 -0.13
N LEU A 353 -7.73 -0.24 -0.70
CA LEU A 353 -7.93 -1.52 -1.37
C LEU A 353 -8.17 -2.64 -0.34
N PHE A 354 -7.42 -2.67 0.77
CA PHE A 354 -7.63 -3.60 1.89
C PHE A 354 -9.11 -3.61 2.34
N ASP A 355 -9.75 -2.45 2.47
CA ASP A 355 -11.14 -2.34 2.90
C ASP A 355 -12.12 -3.10 2.01
N VAL A 356 -11.84 -3.25 0.72
CA VAL A 356 -12.76 -3.85 -0.25
C VAL A 356 -12.36 -5.26 -0.71
N ILE A 357 -11.07 -5.58 -0.71
CA ILE A 357 -10.55 -6.80 -1.36
C ILE A 357 -10.98 -8.09 -0.64
N ALA A 358 -10.95 -8.10 0.70
CA ALA A 358 -11.40 -9.25 1.49
C ALA A 358 -12.90 -9.50 1.33
N ARG A 359 -13.70 -8.43 1.25
CA ARG A 359 -15.14 -8.52 1.01
C ARG A 359 -15.47 -9.01 -0.41
N TYR A 360 -14.67 -8.57 -1.40
CA TYR A 360 -14.83 -9.09 -2.76
C TYR A 360 -14.47 -10.57 -2.82
N ALA A 361 -13.32 -11.00 -2.32
CA ALA A 361 -12.94 -12.41 -2.31
C ALA A 361 -13.92 -13.27 -1.51
N GLY A 362 -14.48 -12.73 -0.42
CA GLY A 362 -15.53 -13.34 0.40
C GLY A 362 -16.91 -13.39 -0.25
N GLY A 363 -17.14 -12.63 -1.34
CA GLY A 363 -18.41 -12.62 -2.07
C GLY A 363 -19.49 -11.71 -1.47
N THR A 364 -19.17 -10.88 -0.46
CA THR A 364 -20.11 -9.93 0.15
C THR A 364 -20.07 -8.54 -0.52
N GLN A 365 -19.11 -8.32 -1.41
CA GLN A 365 -19.02 -7.12 -2.22
C GLN A 365 -18.84 -7.46 -3.69
N GLY A 366 -19.57 -6.74 -4.57
CA GLY A 366 -19.41 -6.84 -6.02
C GLY A 366 -18.13 -6.14 -6.52
N ALA A 367 -17.77 -6.42 -7.76
CA ALA A 367 -16.58 -5.94 -8.44
C ALA A 367 -16.42 -4.40 -8.45
N GLY A 368 -17.54 -3.66 -8.44
CA GLY A 368 -17.52 -2.19 -8.49
C GLY A 368 -16.73 -1.52 -7.37
N GLY A 369 -16.68 -2.14 -6.19
CA GLY A 369 -15.88 -1.61 -5.08
C GLY A 369 -14.38 -1.66 -5.35
N VAL A 370 -13.90 -2.77 -5.92
CA VAL A 370 -12.48 -2.91 -6.29
C VAL A 370 -12.14 -1.96 -7.44
N MET A 371 -12.98 -1.92 -8.48
CA MET A 371 -12.75 -1.06 -9.66
C MET A 371 -12.68 0.42 -9.25
N LEU A 372 -13.58 0.87 -8.37
CA LEU A 372 -13.57 2.25 -7.87
C LEU A 372 -12.25 2.57 -7.13
N ARG A 373 -11.72 1.65 -6.32
CA ARG A 373 -10.44 1.87 -5.63
C ARG A 373 -9.25 1.98 -6.58
N LEU A 374 -9.29 1.31 -7.72
CA LEU A 374 -8.28 1.45 -8.77
C LEU A 374 -8.40 2.80 -9.52
N GLU A 375 -9.61 3.32 -9.71
CA GLU A 375 -9.85 4.65 -10.25
C GLU A 375 -9.44 5.77 -9.28
N ASP A 376 -9.60 5.55 -7.98
CA ASP A 376 -9.20 6.51 -6.94
C ASP A 376 -7.65 6.71 -6.84
N ASP A 377 -6.85 5.86 -7.51
CA ASP A 377 -5.38 6.03 -7.62
C ASP A 377 -4.99 7.41 -8.20
N ASP A 378 -5.86 8.03 -8.99
CA ASP A 378 -5.62 9.34 -9.59
C ASP A 378 -5.42 10.44 -8.54
N TYR A 379 -6.02 10.31 -7.36
CA TYR A 379 -5.78 11.25 -6.25
C TYR A 379 -4.32 11.22 -5.74
N SER A 380 -3.57 10.15 -6.03
CA SER A 380 -2.17 9.99 -5.63
C SER A 380 -1.17 10.32 -6.74
N ARG A 381 -1.62 10.78 -7.91
CA ARG A 381 -0.75 11.21 -9.01
C ARG A 381 0.01 12.49 -8.65
N MET A 382 1.30 12.55 -9.01
CA MET A 382 2.18 13.64 -8.62
C MET A 382 2.89 14.30 -9.81
N ALA A 383 3.41 15.51 -9.55
CA ALA A 383 4.13 16.32 -10.53
C ALA A 383 5.42 15.67 -11.05
N ASP A 384 6.07 14.80 -10.29
CA ASP A 384 7.27 14.08 -10.71
C ASP A 384 6.99 12.91 -11.67
N GLY A 385 5.71 12.58 -11.87
CA GLY A 385 5.25 11.52 -12.77
C GLY A 385 5.30 10.12 -12.16
N ARG A 386 5.56 9.98 -10.86
CA ARG A 386 5.52 8.67 -10.20
C ARG A 386 4.11 8.10 -10.20
N ALA A 387 4.00 6.84 -10.60
CA ALA A 387 2.77 6.08 -10.45
C ALA A 387 2.55 5.69 -8.98
N PRO A 388 1.30 5.69 -8.48
CA PRO A 388 0.99 5.11 -7.18
C PRO A 388 1.41 3.64 -7.13
N THR A 389 2.21 3.30 -6.12
CA THR A 389 2.76 1.94 -5.98
C THR A 389 2.66 1.49 -4.52
N PRO A 390 1.45 1.36 -3.94
CA PRO A 390 1.28 1.01 -2.54
C PRO A 390 1.64 -0.45 -2.25
N GLY A 391 1.95 -0.74 -0.98
CA GLY A 391 2.03 -2.11 -0.48
C GLY A 391 0.62 -2.69 -0.30
N THR A 392 0.23 -3.66 -1.15
CA THR A 392 -1.12 -4.24 -1.13
C THR A 392 -1.21 -5.46 -0.23
N PHE A 393 -2.27 -5.57 0.58
CA PHE A 393 -2.43 -6.66 1.54
C PHE A 393 -3.91 -6.98 1.82
N ILE A 394 -4.20 -8.13 2.43
CA ILE A 394 -5.53 -8.50 2.93
C ILE A 394 -5.51 -8.70 4.44
N GLY A 395 -4.40 -9.20 4.98
CA GLY A 395 -4.26 -9.45 6.39
C GLY A 395 -2.85 -9.10 6.90
N ASN A 396 -2.75 -8.80 8.20
CA ASN A 396 -1.50 -8.54 8.88
C ASN A 396 -1.59 -8.91 10.37
N HIS A 397 -0.58 -8.52 11.14
CA HIS A 397 -0.48 -8.82 12.56
C HIS A 397 -1.47 -8.08 13.45
N ASP A 398 -2.14 -7.04 12.94
CA ASP A 398 -3.13 -6.23 13.67
C ASP A 398 -4.56 -6.51 13.23
N THR A 399 -4.78 -6.61 11.91
CA THR A 399 -6.13 -6.80 11.35
C THR A 399 -6.60 -8.26 11.37
N GLY A 400 -5.68 -9.21 11.42
CA GLY A 400 -5.94 -10.64 11.30
C GLY A 400 -5.43 -11.23 9.99
N ARG A 401 -5.54 -12.55 9.85
CA ARG A 401 -5.02 -13.30 8.70
C ARG A 401 -5.94 -13.21 7.48
N THR A 402 -5.37 -13.28 6.28
CA THR A 402 -6.12 -13.28 5.01
C THR A 402 -7.27 -14.29 5.01
N ALA A 403 -7.02 -15.52 5.42
CA ALA A 403 -8.05 -16.56 5.43
C ALA A 403 -9.17 -16.27 6.44
N MET A 404 -8.86 -15.69 7.61
CA MET A 404 -9.84 -15.26 8.62
C MET A 404 -10.70 -14.12 8.07
N MET A 405 -10.09 -13.11 7.47
CA MET A 405 -10.79 -11.96 6.90
C MET A 405 -11.79 -12.41 5.82
N ILE A 406 -11.39 -13.31 4.92
CA ILE A 406 -12.25 -13.85 3.87
C ILE A 406 -13.32 -14.79 4.44
N LYS A 407 -12.99 -15.67 5.39
CA LYS A 407 -13.96 -16.55 6.06
C LYS A 407 -15.04 -15.75 6.79
N ALA A 408 -14.67 -14.66 7.46
CA ALA A 408 -15.61 -13.78 8.15
C ALA A 408 -16.63 -13.13 7.20
N GLN A 409 -16.27 -12.91 5.93
CA GLN A 409 -17.17 -12.37 4.92
C GLN A 409 -18.06 -13.46 4.30
N SER A 410 -17.47 -14.61 3.95
CA SER A 410 -18.16 -15.65 3.16
C SER A 410 -18.93 -16.67 4.00
N GLY A 411 -18.46 -16.94 5.23
CA GLY A 411 -18.88 -18.12 5.98
C GLY A 411 -18.43 -19.45 5.33
N ALA A 412 -17.61 -19.40 4.27
CA ALA A 412 -17.15 -20.56 3.52
C ALA A 412 -16.21 -21.45 4.34
N GLU A 413 -16.16 -22.74 4.01
CA GLU A 413 -15.30 -23.74 4.62
C GLU A 413 -14.70 -24.66 3.54
N GLY A 414 -13.73 -25.48 3.89
CA GLY A 414 -13.13 -26.50 3.01
C GLY A 414 -12.62 -25.93 1.68
N ASP A 415 -12.98 -26.59 0.58
CA ASP A 415 -12.50 -26.26 -0.77
C ASP A 415 -13.00 -24.87 -1.25
N GLU A 416 -14.19 -24.47 -0.86
CA GLU A 416 -14.68 -23.13 -1.20
C GLU A 416 -13.84 -22.05 -0.52
N LEU A 417 -13.54 -22.19 0.76
CA LEU A 417 -12.68 -21.23 1.46
C LEU A 417 -11.27 -21.19 0.84
N LEU A 418 -10.71 -22.35 0.46
CA LEU A 418 -9.43 -22.42 -0.25
C LEU A 418 -9.48 -21.65 -1.59
N ALA A 419 -10.53 -21.85 -2.38
CA ALA A 419 -10.68 -21.14 -3.65
C ALA A 419 -10.81 -19.62 -3.45
N ARG A 420 -11.54 -19.18 -2.43
CA ARG A 420 -11.69 -17.75 -2.09
C ARG A 420 -10.37 -17.12 -1.58
N VAL A 421 -9.61 -17.85 -0.78
CA VAL A 421 -8.28 -17.42 -0.31
C VAL A 421 -7.32 -17.28 -1.49
N ASN A 422 -7.30 -18.26 -2.39
CA ASN A 422 -6.50 -18.20 -3.62
C ASN A 422 -6.94 -17.04 -4.52
N LEU A 423 -8.23 -16.77 -4.64
CA LEU A 423 -8.74 -15.60 -5.38
C LEU A 423 -8.27 -14.29 -4.74
N GLY A 424 -8.30 -14.17 -3.40
CA GLY A 424 -7.77 -13.02 -2.68
C GLY A 424 -6.29 -12.76 -2.98
N HIS A 425 -5.47 -13.81 -2.92
CA HIS A 425 -4.06 -13.71 -3.30
C HIS A 425 -3.87 -13.36 -4.78
N SER A 426 -4.70 -13.92 -5.68
CA SER A 426 -4.65 -13.57 -7.10
C SER A 426 -4.90 -12.08 -7.32
N LEU A 427 -5.83 -11.46 -6.59
CA LEU A 427 -6.06 -10.01 -6.65
C LEU A 427 -4.81 -9.23 -6.25
N LEU A 428 -4.14 -9.59 -5.13
CA LEU A 428 -2.92 -8.91 -4.69
C LEU A 428 -1.81 -8.96 -5.75
N TYR A 429 -1.65 -10.08 -6.43
CA TYR A 429 -0.55 -10.28 -7.38
C TYR A 429 -0.85 -9.76 -8.79
N LEU A 430 -2.11 -9.74 -9.21
CA LEU A 430 -2.49 -9.40 -10.59
C LEU A 430 -3.00 -7.96 -10.75
N LEU A 431 -3.22 -7.26 -9.65
CA LEU A 431 -3.46 -5.81 -9.63
C LEU A 431 -2.15 -5.03 -9.43
N ARG A 432 -2.24 -3.70 -9.44
CA ARG A 432 -1.11 -2.79 -9.19
C ARG A 432 -0.64 -2.84 -7.73
N GLY A 433 0.53 -2.28 -7.43
CA GLY A 433 1.14 -2.25 -6.09
C GLY A 433 2.10 -3.42 -5.83
N ALA A 434 2.68 -3.48 -4.65
CA ALA A 434 3.58 -4.54 -4.17
C ALA A 434 2.82 -5.48 -3.22
N PRO A 435 2.59 -6.76 -3.56
CA PRO A 435 1.95 -7.70 -2.65
C PRO A 435 2.73 -7.88 -1.36
N VAL A 436 2.06 -7.72 -0.22
CA VAL A 436 2.56 -8.01 1.12
C VAL A 436 1.80 -9.21 1.67
N ILE A 437 2.48 -10.30 1.90
CA ILE A 437 1.92 -11.56 2.41
C ILE A 437 2.36 -11.75 3.86
N TYR A 438 1.40 -11.89 4.74
CA TYR A 438 1.66 -12.11 6.16
C TYR A 438 2.11 -13.55 6.41
N TYR A 439 3.18 -13.74 7.20
CA TYR A 439 3.75 -15.07 7.48
C TYR A 439 2.70 -16.06 7.98
N GLY A 440 2.76 -17.29 7.48
CA GLY A 440 1.79 -18.34 7.79
C GLY A 440 0.59 -18.41 6.85
N ASP A 441 0.32 -17.37 6.05
CA ASP A 441 -0.73 -17.41 5.03
C ASP A 441 -0.41 -18.46 3.96
N GLU A 442 0.89 -18.66 3.63
CA GLU A 442 1.36 -19.69 2.72
C GLU A 442 1.07 -21.13 3.20
N PHE A 443 0.75 -21.28 4.47
CA PHE A 443 0.32 -22.54 5.11
C PHE A 443 -1.18 -22.58 5.41
N GLY A 444 -1.95 -21.62 4.93
CA GLY A 444 -3.38 -21.54 5.11
C GLY A 444 -3.82 -21.29 6.56
N MET A 445 -2.99 -20.65 7.38
CA MET A 445 -3.37 -20.29 8.75
C MET A 445 -4.58 -19.34 8.76
N ILE A 446 -5.57 -19.60 9.62
CA ILE A 446 -6.81 -18.82 9.68
C ILE A 446 -6.76 -17.82 10.85
N GLY A 447 -6.47 -18.28 12.07
CA GLY A 447 -6.64 -17.47 13.28
C GLY A 447 -8.11 -17.25 13.63
N ILE A 448 -8.36 -16.49 14.71
CA ILE A 448 -9.71 -16.20 15.21
C ILE A 448 -9.98 -14.70 15.42
N GLY A 449 -8.97 -13.86 15.24
CA GLY A 449 -9.03 -12.41 15.44
C GLY A 449 -7.80 -11.72 14.89
N GLY A 450 -7.69 -10.43 15.18
CA GLY A 450 -6.49 -9.62 14.96
C GLY A 450 -5.58 -9.59 16.18
N ASP A 451 -4.49 -8.78 16.14
CA ASP A 451 -3.52 -8.62 17.21
C ASP A 451 -3.00 -10.00 17.69
N LYS A 452 -2.91 -10.24 18.99
CA LYS A 452 -2.40 -11.47 19.59
C LYS A 452 -2.97 -12.76 18.95
N GLU A 453 -4.23 -12.72 18.53
CA GLU A 453 -4.94 -13.86 17.92
C GLU A 453 -4.51 -14.17 16.47
N ALA A 454 -3.74 -13.28 15.84
CA ALA A 454 -3.18 -13.47 14.49
C ALA A 454 -1.69 -13.83 14.51
N ARG A 455 -1.01 -13.81 15.69
CA ARG A 455 0.45 -13.85 15.82
C ARG A 455 0.98 -15.24 16.20
N HIS A 456 0.56 -16.27 15.44
CA HIS A 456 0.89 -17.68 15.66
C HIS A 456 2.37 -18.01 15.44
N ASP A 457 2.83 -19.07 16.11
CA ASP A 457 4.15 -19.67 15.85
C ASP A 457 4.18 -20.41 14.51
N LEU A 458 5.27 -20.28 13.75
CA LEU A 458 5.62 -21.15 12.63
C LEU A 458 6.58 -22.30 13.05
N PHE A 459 6.71 -22.56 14.34
CA PHE A 459 7.40 -23.69 14.93
C PHE A 459 6.47 -24.43 15.89
N ALA A 460 6.95 -25.46 16.57
CA ALA A 460 6.11 -26.25 17.47
C ALA A 460 5.54 -25.38 18.59
N THR A 461 4.24 -25.05 18.49
CA THR A 461 3.58 -24.16 19.45
C THR A 461 3.27 -24.85 20.77
N GLN A 462 3.49 -24.13 21.86
CA GLN A 462 3.08 -24.51 23.21
C GLN A 462 1.71 -23.90 23.59
N VAL A 463 1.15 -23.01 22.79
CA VAL A 463 -0.18 -22.44 22.98
C VAL A 463 -1.23 -23.48 22.61
N SER A 464 -1.89 -24.06 23.61
CA SER A 464 -2.84 -25.17 23.41
C SER A 464 -4.02 -24.82 22.51
N ALA A 465 -4.50 -23.58 22.56
CA ALA A 465 -5.60 -23.09 21.72
C ALA A 465 -5.21 -23.08 20.23
N TRP A 466 -3.96 -22.76 19.89
CA TRP A 466 -3.49 -22.73 18.49
C TRP A 466 -3.33 -24.14 17.90
N GLN A 467 -3.01 -25.14 18.73
CA GLN A 467 -2.82 -26.52 18.25
C GLN A 467 -4.06 -27.10 17.56
N THR A 468 -5.25 -26.66 17.95
CA THR A 468 -6.53 -27.12 17.40
C THR A 468 -7.11 -26.25 16.32
N GLN A 469 -6.48 -25.11 16.03
CA GLN A 469 -6.98 -24.19 15.01
C GLN A 469 -6.85 -24.78 13.61
N GLU A 470 -7.89 -24.55 12.83
CA GLU A 470 -8.01 -24.98 11.45
C GLU A 470 -7.02 -24.23 10.55
N ARG A 471 -6.66 -24.88 9.46
CA ARG A 471 -5.95 -24.29 8.32
C ARG A 471 -6.71 -24.56 7.03
N VAL A 472 -6.62 -23.63 6.10
CA VAL A 472 -7.16 -23.82 4.76
C VAL A 472 -6.28 -24.81 3.98
N GLY A 473 -6.89 -25.81 3.38
CA GLY A 473 -6.21 -26.78 2.50
C GLY A 473 -5.28 -27.77 3.21
N SER A 474 -5.30 -27.82 4.56
CA SER A 474 -4.49 -28.78 5.32
C SER A 474 -5.09 -29.11 6.68
N ALA A 475 -4.49 -30.09 7.40
CA ALA A 475 -4.89 -30.42 8.76
C ALA A 475 -4.61 -29.24 9.74
N PRO A 476 -5.26 -29.19 10.91
CA PRO A 476 -4.98 -28.23 11.97
C PRO A 476 -3.48 -28.12 12.30
N ILE A 477 -3.09 -27.00 12.93
CA ILE A 477 -1.67 -26.69 13.25
C ILE A 477 -1.00 -27.84 14.01
N GLY A 478 -1.64 -28.37 15.04
CA GLY A 478 -1.11 -29.44 15.89
C GLY A 478 0.06 -29.00 16.79
N ALA A 479 0.39 -29.79 17.78
CA ALA A 479 1.45 -29.47 18.74
C ALA A 479 2.87 -29.46 18.14
N ARG A 480 3.09 -30.21 17.04
CA ARG A 480 4.41 -30.33 16.38
C ARG A 480 4.57 -29.40 15.18
N SER A 481 3.51 -28.72 14.76
CA SER A 481 3.50 -27.72 13.68
C SER A 481 4.32 -28.14 12.46
N SER A 482 3.91 -29.22 11.79
CA SER A 482 4.55 -29.61 10.52
C SER A 482 4.02 -28.72 9.40
N PHE A 483 4.89 -27.94 8.81
CA PHE A 483 4.57 -27.07 7.68
C PHE A 483 5.20 -27.64 6.41
N ASP A 484 4.38 -28.24 5.54
CA ASP A 484 4.82 -28.72 4.22
C ASP A 484 4.68 -27.62 3.19
N VAL A 485 5.75 -26.86 3.00
CA VAL A 485 5.79 -25.71 2.08
C VAL A 485 5.65 -26.14 0.62
N LYS A 486 6.23 -27.29 0.27
CA LYS A 486 6.33 -27.69 -1.15
C LYS A 486 4.98 -28.10 -1.72
N ASN A 487 4.11 -28.65 -0.87
CA ASN A 487 2.84 -29.24 -1.33
C ASN A 487 1.60 -28.52 -0.78
N HIS A 488 1.76 -27.48 0.04
CA HIS A 488 0.59 -26.74 0.53
C HIS A 488 -0.07 -25.96 -0.62
N PRO A 489 -1.41 -26.10 -0.83
CA PRO A 489 -2.08 -25.54 -2.01
C PRO A 489 -1.98 -24.00 -2.08
N VAL A 490 -2.09 -23.29 -0.95
CA VAL A 490 -1.91 -21.83 -0.92
C VAL A 490 -0.46 -21.46 -1.27
N GLY A 491 0.55 -22.13 -0.67
CA GLY A 491 1.95 -21.87 -0.97
C GLY A 491 2.33 -22.15 -2.44
N GLN A 492 1.74 -23.19 -3.04
CA GLN A 492 1.91 -23.46 -4.49
C GLN A 492 1.29 -22.34 -5.33
N HIS A 493 0.09 -21.88 -4.97
CA HIS A 493 -0.58 -20.79 -5.68
C HIS A 493 0.23 -19.47 -5.59
N LEU A 494 0.75 -19.12 -4.41
CA LEU A 494 1.62 -17.94 -4.25
C LEU A 494 2.87 -18.03 -5.12
N ARG A 495 3.52 -19.19 -5.18
CA ARG A 495 4.68 -19.42 -6.06
C ARG A 495 4.35 -19.22 -7.53
N GLU A 496 3.21 -19.73 -7.99
CA GLU A 496 2.73 -19.56 -9.35
C GLU A 496 2.48 -18.10 -9.68
N LEU A 497 1.77 -17.38 -8.80
CA LEU A 497 1.50 -15.94 -8.95
C LEU A 497 2.80 -15.10 -8.97
N ALA A 498 3.78 -15.43 -8.13
CA ALA A 498 5.08 -14.75 -8.13
C ALA A 498 5.84 -14.98 -9.46
N ALA A 499 5.75 -16.19 -10.02
CA ALA A 499 6.34 -16.50 -11.33
C ALA A 499 5.67 -15.70 -12.46
N LEU A 500 4.33 -15.55 -12.45
CA LEU A 500 3.60 -14.72 -13.41
C LEU A 500 4.03 -13.26 -13.34
N ARG A 501 4.14 -12.71 -12.12
CA ARG A 501 4.52 -11.32 -11.89
C ARG A 501 5.96 -11.05 -12.35
N LYS A 502 6.86 -12.02 -12.17
CA LYS A 502 8.23 -11.96 -12.69
C LYS A 502 8.26 -12.03 -14.21
N GLN A 503 7.40 -12.86 -14.82
CA GLN A 503 7.31 -13.03 -16.27
C GLN A 503 6.68 -11.83 -16.97
N TRP A 504 5.63 -11.24 -16.36
CA TRP A 504 4.81 -10.19 -16.95
C TRP A 504 4.89 -8.93 -16.12
N SER A 505 5.89 -8.08 -16.40
CA SER A 505 6.10 -6.82 -15.67
C SER A 505 4.91 -5.84 -15.77
N VAL A 506 4.08 -5.97 -16.79
CA VAL A 506 2.82 -5.21 -16.94
C VAL A 506 1.89 -5.37 -15.73
N LEU A 507 1.96 -6.46 -14.98
CA LEU A 507 1.15 -6.69 -13.78
C LEU A 507 1.47 -5.73 -12.63
N TRP A 508 2.65 -5.10 -12.64
CA TRP A 508 3.02 -4.13 -11.61
C TRP A 508 3.35 -2.73 -12.15
N ARG A 509 3.72 -2.59 -13.43
CA ARG A 509 4.10 -1.31 -14.05
C ARG A 509 3.23 -0.92 -15.24
N GLY A 510 2.12 -1.59 -15.50
CA GLY A 510 1.20 -1.24 -16.57
C GLY A 510 0.11 -0.31 -16.10
N ALA A 511 -0.35 0.56 -16.98
CA ALA A 511 -1.57 1.34 -16.77
C ALA A 511 -2.76 0.41 -16.45
N THR A 512 -3.65 0.85 -15.58
CA THR A 512 -4.79 0.06 -15.11
C THR A 512 -6.08 0.68 -15.63
N LEU A 513 -6.86 -0.07 -16.41
CA LEU A 513 -8.15 0.38 -16.92
C LEU A 513 -9.25 -0.63 -16.56
N PRO A 514 -10.12 -0.33 -15.59
CA PRO A 514 -11.32 -1.11 -15.36
C PRO A 514 -12.20 -1.15 -16.63
N ARG A 515 -12.64 -2.36 -17.04
CA ARG A 515 -13.42 -2.55 -18.27
C ARG A 515 -14.88 -2.76 -17.98
N ASP A 516 -15.22 -3.92 -17.49
CA ASP A 516 -16.61 -4.29 -17.21
C ASP A 516 -16.72 -5.20 -16.00
N ARG A 517 -17.91 -5.25 -15.45
CA ARG A 517 -18.29 -6.07 -14.31
C ARG A 517 -19.67 -6.65 -14.48
N ASN A 518 -19.84 -7.87 -14.00
CA ASN A 518 -21.13 -8.55 -13.95
C ASN A 518 -21.21 -9.32 -12.62
N ASP A 519 -22.15 -8.97 -11.74
CA ASP A 519 -22.55 -9.72 -10.52
C ASP A 519 -21.43 -10.52 -9.82
N GLY A 520 -20.28 -9.91 -9.61
CA GLY A 520 -19.13 -10.53 -8.95
C GLY A 520 -17.95 -10.84 -9.87
N ALA A 521 -18.09 -10.82 -11.19
CA ALA A 521 -16.96 -10.90 -12.11
C ALA A 521 -16.52 -9.52 -12.60
N MET A 522 -15.23 -9.35 -12.90
CA MET A 522 -14.66 -8.12 -13.46
C MET A 522 -13.51 -8.40 -14.40
N ALA A 523 -13.33 -7.50 -15.38
CA ALA A 523 -12.21 -7.45 -16.29
C ALA A 523 -11.47 -6.13 -16.14
N ILE A 524 -10.15 -6.17 -16.11
CA ILE A 524 -9.27 -5.02 -15.95
C ILE A 524 -8.15 -5.12 -16.99
N SER A 525 -8.08 -4.17 -17.91
CA SER A 525 -6.97 -4.08 -18.85
C SER A 525 -5.72 -3.49 -18.18
N ARG A 526 -4.58 -4.08 -18.53
CA ARG A 526 -3.25 -3.62 -18.18
C ARG A 526 -2.51 -3.33 -19.49
N PHE A 527 -1.87 -2.17 -19.60
CA PHE A 527 -1.18 -1.78 -20.81
C PHE A 527 0.33 -1.73 -20.61
N ASP A 528 1.05 -2.54 -21.39
CA ASP A 528 2.50 -2.39 -21.53
C ASP A 528 2.79 -1.40 -22.66
N MET A 529 3.13 -0.17 -22.30
CA MET A 529 3.44 0.88 -23.28
C MET A 529 4.70 0.58 -24.08
N ALA A 530 5.68 -0.13 -23.50
CA ALA A 530 6.93 -0.47 -24.15
C ALA A 530 6.75 -1.56 -25.23
N ASP A 531 5.91 -2.57 -24.95
CA ASP A 531 5.57 -3.65 -25.90
C ASP A 531 4.33 -3.30 -26.75
N GLN A 532 3.62 -2.23 -26.40
CA GLN A 532 2.37 -1.78 -27.03
C GLN A 532 1.31 -2.89 -27.01
N ARG A 533 1.17 -3.60 -25.87
CA ARG A 533 0.27 -4.74 -25.73
C ARG A 533 -0.71 -4.55 -24.58
N GLU A 534 -1.92 -5.06 -24.82
CA GLU A 534 -2.97 -5.15 -23.82
C GLU A 534 -2.98 -6.53 -23.18
N TYR A 535 -3.01 -6.55 -21.86
CA TYR A 535 -3.29 -7.72 -21.04
C TYR A 535 -4.61 -7.47 -20.31
N VAL A 536 -5.40 -8.50 -20.11
CA VAL A 536 -6.65 -8.40 -19.34
C VAL A 536 -6.58 -9.37 -18.18
N THR A 537 -6.60 -8.84 -16.95
CA THR A 537 -6.78 -9.64 -15.75
C THR A 537 -8.27 -9.76 -15.45
N ILE A 538 -8.73 -10.97 -15.20
CA ILE A 538 -10.14 -11.30 -15.01
C ILE A 538 -10.31 -12.01 -13.69
N PHE A 539 -11.38 -11.68 -12.96
CA PHE A 539 -11.68 -12.25 -11.65
C PHE A 539 -13.18 -12.58 -11.55
N ASN A 540 -13.50 -13.66 -10.86
CA ASN A 540 -14.89 -14.04 -10.55
C ASN A 540 -14.98 -14.50 -9.09
N ASN A 541 -15.71 -13.77 -8.25
CA ASN A 541 -15.95 -14.12 -6.84
C ASN A 541 -17.24 -14.92 -6.61
N SER A 542 -17.99 -15.20 -7.68
CA SER A 542 -19.22 -16.01 -7.63
C SER A 542 -18.88 -17.51 -7.56
N THR A 543 -19.74 -18.28 -6.92
CA THR A 543 -19.70 -19.76 -6.96
C THR A 543 -20.25 -20.36 -8.26
N GLU A 544 -20.63 -19.52 -9.22
CA GLU A 544 -21.09 -19.90 -10.56
C GLU A 544 -20.21 -19.27 -11.62
N SER A 545 -20.12 -19.89 -12.81
CA SER A 545 -19.51 -19.29 -13.99
C SER A 545 -20.22 -17.98 -14.36
N ARG A 546 -19.46 -17.00 -14.85
CA ARG A 546 -19.97 -15.70 -15.30
C ARG A 546 -19.49 -15.41 -16.71
N LEU A 547 -20.42 -14.99 -17.55
CA LEU A 547 -20.08 -14.45 -18.88
C LEU A 547 -19.77 -12.96 -18.72
N LEU A 548 -18.57 -12.54 -19.13
CA LEU A 548 -18.18 -11.13 -19.26
C LEU A 548 -18.11 -10.75 -20.74
N GLU A 549 -18.70 -9.61 -21.09
CA GLU A 549 -18.64 -9.01 -22.42
C GLU A 549 -18.14 -7.58 -22.27
N PHE A 550 -16.99 -7.28 -22.82
CA PHE A 550 -16.36 -5.97 -22.65
C PHE A 550 -15.54 -5.54 -23.86
N ALA A 551 -15.41 -4.22 -24.03
CA ALA A 551 -14.55 -3.64 -25.05
C ALA A 551 -13.07 -3.68 -24.59
N THR A 552 -12.19 -4.05 -25.48
CA THR A 552 -10.73 -3.96 -25.34
C THR A 552 -10.21 -2.77 -26.15
N SER A 553 -8.97 -2.36 -25.94
CA SER A 553 -8.29 -1.36 -26.78
C SER A 553 -7.59 -1.98 -28.00
N THR A 554 -7.74 -3.27 -28.23
CA THR A 554 -7.07 -4.01 -29.31
C THR A 554 -8.12 -4.71 -30.19
N PRO A 555 -8.73 -4.00 -31.16
CA PRO A 555 -9.76 -4.56 -32.03
C PRO A 555 -9.19 -5.59 -33.01
N SER A 556 -10.03 -6.54 -33.45
CA SER A 556 -9.74 -7.57 -34.44
C SER A 556 -8.49 -8.40 -34.09
N ALA A 557 -8.29 -8.71 -32.81
CA ALA A 557 -7.12 -9.39 -32.32
C ALA A 557 -7.47 -10.67 -31.56
N THR A 558 -6.57 -11.65 -31.58
CA THR A 558 -6.64 -12.81 -30.70
C THR A 558 -6.11 -12.42 -29.32
N PHE A 559 -6.87 -12.75 -28.29
CA PHE A 559 -6.50 -12.69 -26.88
C PHE A 559 -6.21 -14.13 -26.39
N THR A 560 -4.94 -14.45 -26.24
CA THR A 560 -4.51 -15.77 -25.77
C THR A 560 -4.61 -15.86 -24.26
N ALA A 561 -5.26 -16.91 -23.75
CA ALA A 561 -5.24 -17.22 -22.32
C ALA A 561 -3.83 -17.69 -21.92
N VAL A 562 -3.14 -16.86 -21.15
CA VAL A 562 -1.75 -17.13 -20.72
C VAL A 562 -1.68 -17.69 -19.31
N TRP A 563 -2.78 -17.56 -18.55
CA TRP A 563 -2.95 -18.16 -17.22
C TRP A 563 -4.43 -18.20 -16.82
N GLY A 564 -4.79 -19.15 -15.94
CA GLY A 564 -6.15 -19.36 -15.43
C GLY A 564 -7.00 -20.27 -16.29
N GLY A 565 -8.25 -20.47 -15.89
CA GLY A 565 -9.18 -21.46 -16.46
C GLY A 565 -10.08 -20.93 -17.57
N VAL A 566 -9.74 -19.81 -18.23
CA VAL A 566 -10.53 -19.24 -19.34
C VAL A 566 -10.00 -19.71 -20.69
N GLU A 567 -10.83 -19.70 -21.72
CA GLU A 567 -10.40 -19.96 -23.09
C GLU A 567 -9.89 -18.70 -23.77
N SER A 568 -8.99 -18.88 -24.77
CA SER A 568 -8.58 -17.81 -25.67
C SER A 568 -9.78 -17.32 -26.49
N THR A 569 -9.85 -16.02 -26.73
CA THR A 569 -10.97 -15.39 -27.45
C THR A 569 -10.45 -14.43 -28.51
N ASN A 570 -11.34 -13.91 -29.36
CA ASN A 570 -11.02 -12.88 -30.34
C ASN A 570 -11.86 -11.65 -30.10
N SER A 571 -11.25 -10.46 -30.19
CA SER A 571 -12.02 -9.23 -30.26
C SER A 571 -12.58 -9.02 -31.67
N ASP A 572 -13.78 -8.46 -31.74
CA ASP A 572 -14.39 -8.05 -33.02
C ASP A 572 -13.76 -6.73 -33.56
N ALA A 573 -14.36 -6.17 -34.61
CA ALA A 573 -13.89 -4.93 -35.24
C ALA A 573 -14.00 -3.70 -34.33
N ASP A 574 -14.89 -3.73 -33.34
CA ASP A 574 -15.12 -2.67 -32.36
C ASP A 574 -14.35 -2.95 -31.04
N GLY A 575 -13.62 -4.04 -30.97
CA GLY A 575 -12.78 -4.42 -29.82
C GLY A 575 -13.52 -5.27 -28.78
N PHE A 576 -14.79 -5.66 -28.97
CA PHE A 576 -15.52 -6.45 -27.99
C PHE A 576 -15.06 -7.91 -27.94
N VAL A 577 -14.94 -8.43 -26.73
CA VAL A 577 -14.68 -9.83 -26.41
C VAL A 577 -15.77 -10.38 -25.50
N SER A 578 -15.99 -11.70 -25.59
CA SER A 578 -16.86 -12.44 -24.69
C SER A 578 -16.05 -13.58 -24.07
N VAL A 579 -16.10 -13.70 -22.73
CA VAL A 579 -15.29 -14.66 -21.96
C VAL A 579 -16.14 -15.28 -20.85
N GLU A 580 -16.23 -16.62 -20.84
CA GLU A 580 -16.80 -17.34 -19.72
C GLU A 580 -15.73 -17.55 -18.63
N VAL A 581 -16.01 -17.04 -17.43
CA VAL A 581 -15.08 -17.04 -16.30
C VAL A 581 -15.53 -18.06 -15.26
N PRO A 582 -14.72 -19.10 -14.98
CA PRO A 582 -15.08 -20.13 -14.01
C PRO A 582 -15.35 -19.58 -12.61
N PRO A 583 -16.07 -20.35 -11.75
CA PRO A 583 -16.33 -19.95 -10.36
C PRO A 583 -15.04 -19.69 -9.58
N LEU A 584 -15.06 -18.70 -8.67
CA LEU A 584 -14.00 -18.42 -7.69
C LEU A 584 -12.59 -18.45 -8.32
N SER A 585 -12.43 -17.80 -9.46
CA SER A 585 -11.21 -17.91 -10.27
C SER A 585 -10.65 -16.56 -10.70
N ALA A 586 -9.41 -16.58 -11.15
CA ALA A 586 -8.76 -15.47 -11.83
C ALA A 586 -8.06 -15.99 -13.10
N ALA A 587 -7.86 -15.10 -14.08
CA ALA A 587 -7.22 -15.44 -15.34
C ALA A 587 -6.50 -14.24 -15.95
N ILE A 588 -5.60 -14.50 -16.90
CA ILE A 588 -4.92 -13.47 -17.69
C ILE A 588 -5.08 -13.80 -19.17
N LEU A 589 -5.63 -12.85 -19.91
CA LEU A 589 -5.59 -12.83 -21.38
C LEU A 589 -4.51 -11.86 -21.85
N ARG A 590 -3.87 -12.15 -22.97
CA ARG A 590 -2.86 -11.30 -23.64
C ARG A 590 -3.21 -11.12 -25.11
N ALA A 591 -3.29 -9.87 -25.56
CA ALA A 591 -3.47 -9.57 -26.98
C ALA A 591 -2.24 -9.99 -27.78
N GLU A 592 -2.43 -10.69 -28.91
CA GLU A 592 -1.34 -11.05 -29.83
C GLU A 592 -0.98 -9.90 -30.77
N ALA A 593 -1.89 -8.98 -31.01
CA ALA A 593 -1.65 -7.74 -31.76
C ALA A 593 -1.25 -6.59 -30.82
N LYS A 594 -0.64 -5.57 -31.41
CA LYS A 594 -0.42 -4.27 -30.75
C LYS A 594 -1.71 -3.45 -30.78
N PHE A 595 -2.00 -2.73 -29.69
CA PHE A 595 -3.12 -1.79 -29.71
C PHE A 595 -2.83 -0.61 -30.66
N PRO A 596 -3.85 -0.04 -31.34
CA PRO A 596 -3.68 1.07 -32.26
C PRO A 596 -3.34 2.37 -31.53
N LEU A 597 -2.69 3.30 -32.21
CA LEU A 597 -2.37 4.63 -31.71
C LEU A 597 -3.24 5.68 -32.45
N ALA A 598 -4.31 6.15 -31.80
CA ALA A 598 -5.15 7.22 -32.34
C ALA A 598 -4.66 8.58 -31.82
N LYS A 599 -3.69 9.18 -32.52
CA LYS A 599 -2.97 10.40 -32.14
C LYS A 599 -3.81 11.65 -32.37
N LYS A 600 -4.83 11.86 -31.55
CA LYS A 600 -5.68 13.04 -31.55
C LYS A 600 -5.31 13.97 -30.39
N PRO A 601 -5.36 15.31 -30.59
CA PRO A 601 -5.20 16.25 -29.48
C PRO A 601 -6.26 15.98 -28.40
N PRO A 602 -5.88 15.92 -27.10
CA PRO A 602 -6.85 15.86 -26.02
C PRO A 602 -7.60 17.20 -25.90
N VAL A 603 -8.77 17.17 -25.26
CA VAL A 603 -9.50 18.36 -24.84
C VAL A 603 -9.40 18.48 -23.34
N VAL A 604 -8.72 19.52 -22.83
CA VAL A 604 -8.54 19.73 -21.40
C VAL A 604 -9.61 20.64 -20.82
N SER A 605 -10.08 20.32 -19.62
CA SER A 605 -11.03 21.15 -18.86
C SER A 605 -10.68 21.14 -17.37
N ALA A 606 -11.23 22.09 -16.62
CA ALA A 606 -11.14 22.17 -15.17
C ALA A 606 -12.51 22.40 -14.55
N ALA A 607 -12.80 21.71 -13.44
CA ALA A 607 -14.01 21.88 -12.65
C ALA A 607 -13.70 21.64 -11.17
N PRO A 608 -14.49 22.13 -10.21
CA PRO A 608 -14.43 21.65 -8.84
C PRO A 608 -14.67 20.13 -8.81
N ASP A 609 -13.92 19.41 -7.99
CA ASP A 609 -14.17 17.99 -7.79
C ASP A 609 -15.40 17.78 -6.89
N ASP A 610 -16.30 16.87 -7.29
CA ASP A 610 -17.55 16.61 -6.56
C ASP A 610 -17.34 15.91 -5.21
N PHE A 611 -16.16 15.34 -4.99
CA PHE A 611 -15.87 14.46 -3.83
C PHE A 611 -14.80 15.02 -2.90
N SER A 612 -14.10 16.06 -3.32
CA SER A 612 -13.05 16.70 -2.55
C SER A 612 -13.12 18.22 -2.66
N GLU A 613 -12.25 18.92 -1.96
CA GLU A 613 -12.10 20.38 -2.10
C GLU A 613 -11.13 20.78 -3.23
N LEU A 614 -10.65 19.81 -4.02
CA LEU A 614 -9.67 20.02 -5.07
C LEU A 614 -10.31 20.53 -6.37
N TRP A 615 -9.50 21.12 -7.24
CA TRP A 615 -9.82 21.30 -8.64
C TRP A 615 -9.50 20.01 -9.39
N LEU A 616 -10.47 19.49 -10.15
CA LEU A 616 -10.31 18.38 -11.07
C LEU A 616 -9.91 18.93 -12.45
N LEU A 617 -8.75 18.55 -12.94
CA LEU A 617 -8.36 18.71 -14.35
C LEU A 617 -8.67 17.40 -15.08
N SER A 618 -9.40 17.46 -16.18
CA SER A 618 -9.78 16.29 -16.98
C SER A 618 -9.27 16.45 -18.41
N ALA A 619 -8.91 15.34 -19.06
CA ALA A 619 -8.56 15.30 -20.46
C ALA A 619 -9.44 14.29 -21.20
N GLU A 620 -10.30 14.79 -22.09
CA GLU A 620 -11.00 13.93 -23.05
C GLU A 620 -10.02 13.57 -24.17
N THR A 621 -9.87 12.27 -24.40
CA THR A 621 -8.88 11.72 -25.33
C THR A 621 -9.52 10.75 -26.32
N SER A 622 -8.73 10.27 -27.28
CA SER A 622 -9.07 9.08 -28.05
C SER A 622 -9.03 7.83 -27.17
N GLU A 623 -9.70 6.77 -27.60
CA GLU A 623 -9.77 5.48 -26.89
C GLU A 623 -8.44 4.69 -26.85
N SER A 624 -7.40 5.20 -27.51
CA SER A 624 -6.05 4.61 -27.47
C SER A 624 -5.42 4.77 -26.10
N PRO A 625 -4.77 3.73 -25.55
CA PRO A 625 -3.94 3.87 -24.37
C PRO A 625 -2.83 4.90 -24.56
N GLN A 626 -2.66 5.79 -23.60
CA GLN A 626 -1.69 6.87 -23.61
C GLN A 626 -1.38 7.32 -22.19
N GLU A 627 -0.35 8.12 -22.02
CA GLU A 627 -0.03 8.84 -20.80
C GLU A 627 -0.38 10.31 -21.00
N VAL A 628 -1.01 10.95 -20.02
CA VAL A 628 -1.42 12.37 -20.13
C VAL A 628 -0.73 13.18 -19.05
N SER A 629 0.14 14.11 -19.47
CA SER A 629 0.73 15.10 -18.57
C SER A 629 -0.20 16.32 -18.47
N PHE A 630 -0.60 16.68 -17.26
CA PHE A 630 -1.36 17.89 -16.96
C PHE A 630 -0.42 19.00 -16.52
N LEU A 631 -0.49 20.13 -17.20
CA LEU A 631 0.34 21.32 -16.96
C LEU A 631 -0.55 22.50 -16.58
N ILE A 632 -0.04 23.34 -15.67
CA ILE A 632 -0.68 24.58 -15.23
C ILE A 632 0.30 25.75 -15.31
N ASP A 633 -0.20 26.92 -15.67
CA ASP A 633 0.46 28.22 -15.52
C ASP A 633 -0.47 29.15 -14.73
N ASP A 634 -0.11 29.43 -13.50
CA ASP A 634 -0.83 30.31 -12.56
C ASP A 634 -0.28 31.77 -12.59
N GLY A 635 0.51 32.12 -13.62
CA GLY A 635 1.22 33.37 -13.74
C GLY A 635 2.68 33.31 -13.31
N THR A 636 3.13 32.18 -12.76
CA THR A 636 4.53 31.95 -12.37
C THR A 636 5.32 31.18 -13.45
N GLY A 637 4.63 30.69 -14.46
CA GLY A 637 5.16 29.88 -15.56
C GLY A 637 4.61 28.46 -15.55
N TRP A 638 4.76 27.79 -16.70
CA TRP A 638 4.29 26.42 -16.85
C TRP A 638 4.99 25.44 -15.91
N ARG A 639 4.19 24.66 -15.20
CA ARG A 639 4.66 23.54 -14.37
C ARG A 639 3.74 22.33 -14.53
N ARG A 640 4.30 21.15 -14.35
CA ARG A 640 3.53 19.91 -14.34
C ARG A 640 2.77 19.75 -13.02
N VAL A 641 1.52 19.32 -13.10
CA VAL A 641 0.65 18.98 -11.97
C VAL A 641 0.75 17.49 -11.67
N ALA A 642 0.52 16.66 -12.70
CA ALA A 642 0.55 15.21 -12.60
C ALA A 642 0.79 14.58 -13.98
N VAL A 643 1.09 13.29 -13.97
CA VAL A 643 1.00 12.43 -15.15
C VAL A 643 0.06 11.28 -14.82
N ASP A 644 -0.90 11.03 -15.70
CA ASP A 644 -1.87 9.96 -15.57
C ASP A 644 -1.79 9.01 -16.76
N ASP A 645 -1.84 7.70 -16.51
CA ASP A 645 -1.76 6.65 -17.52
C ASP A 645 -3.04 5.83 -17.67
N SER A 646 -4.09 6.20 -16.93
CA SER A 646 -5.36 5.46 -16.86
C SER A 646 -6.54 6.33 -17.24
N PHE A 647 -7.42 5.83 -18.12
CA PHE A 647 -8.68 6.50 -18.42
C PHE A 647 -9.70 6.28 -17.26
N PRO A 648 -10.47 7.32 -16.88
CA PRO A 648 -10.48 8.70 -17.39
C PRO A 648 -9.27 9.50 -16.89
N TYR A 649 -8.56 10.17 -17.83
CA TYR A 649 -7.34 10.91 -17.48
C TYR A 649 -7.66 12.13 -16.64
N ARG A 650 -7.11 12.16 -15.42
CA ARG A 650 -7.42 13.17 -14.41
C ARG A 650 -6.17 13.62 -13.64
N ALA A 651 -6.22 14.86 -13.14
CA ALA A 651 -5.26 15.36 -12.16
C ALA A 651 -5.97 16.30 -11.18
N PHE A 652 -5.44 16.40 -9.98
CA PHE A 652 -6.05 17.18 -8.90
C PHE A 652 -5.13 18.30 -8.45
N VAL A 653 -5.68 19.50 -8.30
CA VAL A 653 -4.95 20.70 -7.85
C VAL A 653 -5.58 21.22 -6.58
N ASP A 654 -4.73 21.45 -5.57
CA ASP A 654 -5.16 22.09 -4.34
C ASP A 654 -5.46 23.56 -4.61
N PRO A 655 -6.68 24.05 -4.35
CA PRO A 655 -7.01 25.46 -4.53
C PRO A 655 -6.14 26.39 -3.68
N ASP A 656 -5.67 25.96 -2.51
CA ASP A 656 -4.82 26.73 -1.62
C ASP A 656 -3.40 26.91 -2.18
N ALA A 657 -3.00 26.07 -3.15
CA ALA A 657 -1.75 26.23 -3.89
C ALA A 657 -1.84 27.27 -5.02
N LEU A 658 -3.03 27.86 -5.27
CA LEU A 658 -3.28 28.86 -6.30
C LEU A 658 -3.73 30.17 -5.66
N PRO A 659 -3.29 31.35 -6.16
CA PRO A 659 -3.77 32.63 -5.65
C PRO A 659 -5.30 32.77 -5.81
N THR A 660 -5.99 33.15 -4.74
CA THR A 660 -7.45 33.36 -4.76
C THR A 660 -7.85 34.40 -5.81
N GLY A 661 -8.86 34.12 -6.63
CA GLY A 661 -9.33 34.98 -7.71
C GLY A 661 -8.40 35.03 -8.94
N SER A 662 -7.29 34.27 -8.94
CA SER A 662 -6.41 34.19 -10.10
C SER A 662 -7.00 33.32 -11.20
N THR A 663 -6.66 33.65 -12.45
CA THR A 663 -6.96 32.81 -13.61
C THR A 663 -5.71 32.02 -13.99
N SER A 664 -5.83 30.70 -13.98
CA SER A 664 -4.78 29.77 -14.40
C SER A 664 -5.02 29.28 -15.83
N ARG A 665 -3.95 29.05 -16.57
CA ARG A 665 -3.94 28.39 -17.88
C ARG A 665 -3.60 26.93 -17.71
N ILE A 666 -4.26 26.03 -18.45
CA ILE A 666 -4.02 24.58 -18.38
C ILE A 666 -3.84 23.99 -19.77
N VAL A 667 -2.99 22.95 -19.84
CA VAL A 667 -2.74 22.14 -21.03
C VAL A 667 -2.62 20.68 -20.62
N ALA A 668 -3.19 19.78 -21.42
CA ALA A 668 -2.93 18.35 -21.35
C ALA A 668 -2.04 17.92 -22.52
N VAL A 669 -1.03 17.11 -22.27
CA VAL A 669 -0.14 16.59 -23.33
C VAL A 669 -0.22 15.06 -23.32
N SER A 670 -0.79 14.48 -24.36
CA SER A 670 -0.81 13.04 -24.58
C SER A 670 0.54 12.54 -25.07
N ARG A 671 1.06 11.49 -24.44
CA ARG A 671 2.23 10.72 -24.86
C ARG A 671 1.78 9.33 -25.28
N PHE A 672 2.08 8.94 -26.50
CA PHE A 672 1.76 7.62 -27.06
C PHE A 672 2.92 6.63 -26.90
N ALA A 673 2.65 5.34 -27.06
CA ALA A 673 3.63 4.26 -26.90
C ALA A 673 4.86 4.39 -27.82
N ASP A 674 4.76 5.09 -28.95
CA ASP A 674 5.88 5.38 -29.84
C ASP A 674 6.65 6.67 -29.49
N GLY A 675 6.33 7.29 -28.36
CA GLY A 675 6.95 8.52 -27.86
C GLY A 675 6.39 9.81 -28.46
N THR A 676 5.42 9.74 -29.39
CA THR A 676 4.78 10.95 -29.96
C THR A 676 4.08 11.74 -28.87
N LEU A 677 4.30 13.04 -28.84
CA LEU A 677 3.61 14.00 -27.97
C LEU A 677 2.55 14.76 -28.77
N VAL A 678 1.36 14.92 -28.20
CA VAL A 678 0.27 15.67 -28.81
C VAL A 678 -0.39 16.56 -27.74
N PRO A 679 -0.13 17.89 -27.77
CA PRO A 679 -0.74 18.80 -26.80
C PRO A 679 -2.20 19.13 -27.15
N SER A 680 -2.98 19.47 -26.13
CA SER A 680 -4.30 20.10 -26.27
C SER A 680 -4.19 21.58 -26.69
N GLY A 681 -5.32 22.20 -26.94
CA GLY A 681 -5.45 23.67 -26.83
C GLY A 681 -5.24 24.11 -25.37
N ILE A 682 -4.94 25.41 -25.19
CA ILE A 682 -4.89 26.01 -23.85
C ILE A 682 -6.32 26.30 -23.38
N ALA A 683 -6.69 25.81 -22.20
CA ALA A 683 -7.90 26.21 -21.50
C ALA A 683 -7.56 27.07 -20.28
N THR A 684 -8.56 27.71 -19.68
CA THR A 684 -8.40 28.57 -18.51
C THR A 684 -9.49 28.28 -17.49
N PHE A 685 -9.16 28.43 -16.21
CA PHE A 685 -10.14 28.47 -15.12
C PHE A 685 -9.73 29.49 -14.06
N THR A 686 -10.70 29.95 -13.27
CA THR A 686 -10.46 30.92 -12.21
C THR A 686 -10.62 30.23 -10.85
N ASN A 687 -9.59 30.35 -10.01
CA ASN A 687 -9.68 29.87 -8.65
C ASN A 687 -10.64 30.75 -7.83
N THR A 688 -11.80 30.19 -7.47
CA THR A 688 -12.87 30.90 -6.75
C THR A 688 -12.84 30.68 -5.23
N LYS A 689 -11.88 29.92 -4.72
CA LYS A 689 -11.66 29.70 -3.29
C LYS A 689 -10.70 30.70 -2.69
#